data_ae0dcb77635a9186e42fcad2ad06bc84
#
_entry.id   ae0dcb77635a9186e42fcad2ad06bc84
#
_cell.length_a   1.000
_cell.length_b   1.000
_cell.length_c   1.000
_cell.angle_alpha   90.00
_cell.angle_beta   90.00
_cell.angle_gamma   90.00
#
_symmetry.space_group_name_H-M   'P 1'
#
loop_
_entity.id
_entity.type
_entity.pdbx_description
1 polymer ?
#
loop_
_entity_poly.entity_id
_entity_poly.type
_entity_poly.pdbx_seq_one_letter_code
_entity_poly.pdbx_strand_id
1 'polypeptide(L)'
;MSSKEPFVEAAIRSRRSATVKRPLLLALCATIATLSLYACNFYLASSSRNPETRIHRVPAHAGQILRQCASLKATPKPPHDFHTRAQSDRFEPGTRPTLIKNARVWTGARNGTETVKGDVLLEGGVVKGIGYIPQTLLNNLKDPATVEANGAWVTPGLVDLHSHVGLLSAPFTSGAFDVNSAHGPVLPWLRSIDGFNTHDLAFELAIAGGVTSAMVLPGSGNAIGGQAFMMKLRKTKERSPTSMVVEPPHTLNGSAPDPDLPLRWRHMKQACGENLRRYGNRMDAIWSFRSAYNEARKVKQQQDDFCTKAEAGLWEDIAGQSFPENLQWEMLVDVLRGRVKIANHCYEEVDLDDIVRLTNEFGFPIASFHHASEAWLVPDVLKQTWGGTPAVAIFASNHRYKRESYRGSQFAPRVLADNEIPVVMKSDHPVLNSRYVVYEAQQAHYYGLQPHLALASVTSTPARAAGLSHRIGILAEGADADVVLWDSHPLHLGAVPRQVWIDGIAQLGRADTALTPAPDAEPVLVGPPKKGSVFGEIPAVPSWDEERKEAVAFEGLPPLEPKKAVKGKVVLRNVLEVWIRTETGLKERWSGMSEGKSGTVVLVDGTISCVGQEGWCLTEEDDALEIDLRGGAVGPGLMTFGSPLGIEEITQELSTQDGLLYNPYIANTPKILGDSGAVVRAVDALQFGTRNALVARRAGVAYATSSLSKATLFGGASTLIGGLAVTFRTGAAHALQPDAIVQPTAALQLHVGRAAPWRGTMPDVSVSTQIATLRRLLLDAVNDDEETGRWFKKAADGRIPLIIDVENADIMATLLQLKAEVEELRGARIRMIFSGASEAHLLAADIAKARVGVILSPVRPFPGAWDSRRILAGPPITNETTVTALLKHKVTVALGVTDAWEPVNARFDAGWSSQVALESGGWIDKQMQYALVTGNLEKLLGLEGWLSDQGDLVVYQGGGAFNMSSKVIAIASPRHGVVEFF
;
A
#
# COMPACT_ATOMS: atom_id res chain seq x y z
N MET A 1 -37.66 28.54 37.16
CA MET A 1 -38.66 29.59 37.00
C MET A 1 -39.49 29.15 35.80
N SER A 2 -40.59 28.47 36.02
CA SER A 2 -41.96 29.03 36.14
C SER A 2 -42.43 29.54 34.78
N SER A 3 -43.47 29.09 34.16
CA SER A 3 -44.78 28.50 34.40
C SER A 3 -45.56 28.77 33.14
N LYS A 4 -46.49 28.12 32.64
CA LYS A 4 -47.68 27.40 33.00
C LYS A 4 -48.53 27.22 31.75
N GLU A 5 -49.12 26.08 31.59
CA GLU A 5 -50.39 25.88 30.87
C GLU A 5 -51.53 26.68 31.54
N PRO A 6 -52.76 26.81 30.97
CA PRO A 6 -53.78 25.78 31.11
C PRO A 6 -54.79 25.61 29.96
N PHE A 7 -55.33 24.44 29.77
CA PHE A 7 -56.72 23.90 29.98
C PHE A 7 -57.91 24.85 29.79
N VAL A 8 -58.93 24.37 29.11
CA VAL A 8 -60.39 24.33 29.47
C VAL A 8 -61.16 23.59 28.39
N GLU A 9 -61.66 22.53 28.62
CA GLU A 9 -62.94 21.83 29.01
C GLU A 9 -64.27 22.41 28.47
N ALA A 10 -64.95 21.49 27.81
CA ALA A 10 -66.35 21.07 27.72
C ALA A 10 -67.50 21.95 28.17
N ALA A 11 -68.61 21.81 27.52
CA ALA A 11 -69.97 21.73 28.11
C ALA A 11 -71.06 21.14 27.18
N ILE A 12 -71.84 20.35 27.74
CA ILE A 12 -72.98 19.52 27.33
C ILE A 12 -74.31 20.27 27.42
N ARG A 13 -75.37 19.76 26.69
CA ARG A 13 -76.81 19.85 26.78
C ARG A 13 -77.46 20.82 25.82
N SER A 14 -78.64 20.50 25.25
CA SER A 14 -79.78 19.74 25.72
C SER A 14 -80.75 19.37 24.57
N ARG A 15 -81.50 18.33 24.79
CA ARG A 15 -82.65 17.86 23.98
C ARG A 15 -83.76 18.88 23.86
N ARG A 16 -84.36 18.94 22.67
CA ARG A 16 -85.90 19.13 22.59
C ARG A 16 -86.44 18.35 21.39
N SER A 17 -87.37 17.54 21.62
CA SER A 17 -88.23 16.78 20.70
C SER A 17 -89.19 17.69 19.95
N ALA A 18 -89.33 17.49 18.65
CA ALA A 18 -90.45 18.05 17.90
C ALA A 18 -91.09 16.96 17.07
N THR A 19 -92.30 16.70 17.28
CA THR A 19 -93.18 15.78 16.58
C THR A 19 -93.42 16.24 15.18
N VAL A 20 -93.00 15.49 14.19
CA VAL A 20 -93.20 15.73 12.73
C VAL A 20 -94.52 15.15 12.33
N LYS A 21 -95.39 15.99 11.83
CA LYS A 21 -96.75 15.65 11.36
C LYS A 21 -96.65 14.73 10.14
N ARG A 22 -97.46 13.68 10.03
CA ARG A 22 -97.59 12.65 9.02
C ARG A 22 -97.58 13.11 7.59
N PRO A 23 -98.08 14.31 7.14
CA PRO A 23 -98.03 14.69 5.73
C PRO A 23 -96.61 15.03 5.23
N LEU A 24 -95.69 15.47 6.08
CA LEU A 24 -94.31 15.74 5.69
C LEU A 24 -93.51 14.47 5.39
N LEU A 25 -93.85 13.36 6.09
CA LEU A 25 -93.22 12.08 5.87
C LEU A 25 -93.56 11.48 4.51
N LEU A 26 -94.78 11.61 4.05
CA LEU A 26 -95.28 11.17 2.74
C LEU A 26 -94.65 12.00 1.59
N ALA A 27 -94.47 13.28 1.80
CA ALA A 27 -93.79 14.16 0.81
C ALA A 27 -92.25 13.84 0.74
N LEU A 28 -91.64 13.55 1.88
CA LEU A 28 -90.24 13.18 1.93
C LEU A 28 -89.99 11.79 1.29
N CYS A 29 -90.88 10.84 1.51
CA CYS A 29 -90.75 9.50 0.85
C CYS A 29 -91.08 9.63 -0.67
N ALA A 30 -91.90 10.48 -1.13
CA ALA A 30 -92.17 10.73 -2.55
C ALA A 30 -90.95 11.44 -3.25
N THR A 31 -90.30 12.38 -2.53
CA THR A 31 -89.09 13.05 -3.03
C THR A 31 -87.87 12.13 -3.03
N ILE A 32 -87.76 11.29 -2.00
CA ILE A 32 -86.70 10.28 -1.99
C ILE A 32 -86.91 9.23 -3.03
N ALA A 33 -88.12 8.78 -3.30
CA ALA A 33 -88.42 7.83 -4.38
C ALA A 33 -88.14 8.41 -5.76
N THR A 34 -88.49 9.69 -6.03
CA THR A 34 -88.20 10.37 -7.28
C THR A 34 -86.74 10.68 -7.45
N LEU A 35 -86.06 11.06 -6.37
CA LEU A 35 -84.58 11.21 -6.44
C LEU A 35 -83.85 9.87 -6.60
N SER A 36 -84.40 8.81 -6.02
CA SER A 36 -83.82 7.45 -6.23
C SER A 36 -84.09 6.93 -7.65
N LEU A 37 -85.23 7.20 -8.20
CA LEU A 37 -85.56 6.91 -9.64
C LEU A 37 -84.70 7.74 -10.55
N TYR A 38 -84.51 9.01 -10.25
CA TYR A 38 -83.64 9.89 -11.07
C TYR A 38 -82.16 9.46 -10.94
N ALA A 39 -81.69 9.11 -9.77
CA ALA A 39 -80.35 8.58 -9.53
C ALA A 39 -80.15 7.20 -10.21
N CYS A 40 -81.14 6.32 -10.13
CA CYS A 40 -81.17 5.05 -10.80
C CYS A 40 -81.17 5.21 -12.37
N ASN A 41 -81.96 6.12 -12.91
CA ASN A 41 -81.86 6.44 -14.31
C ASN A 41 -80.53 7.11 -14.75
N PHE A 42 -80.02 7.97 -13.85
CA PHE A 42 -78.71 8.56 -14.10
C PHE A 42 -77.56 7.49 -14.00
N TYR A 43 -77.73 6.53 -13.13
CA TYR A 43 -76.79 5.42 -12.98
C TYR A 43 -76.89 4.43 -14.14
N LEU A 44 -78.12 4.14 -14.61
CA LEU A 44 -78.37 3.32 -15.77
C LEU A 44 -78.00 4.05 -17.09
N ALA A 45 -78.15 5.36 -17.18
CA ALA A 45 -77.70 6.16 -18.34
C ALA A 45 -76.19 6.37 -18.33
N SER A 46 -75.58 6.36 -17.16
CA SER A 46 -74.06 6.38 -17.04
C SER A 46 -73.49 5.01 -17.24
N SER A 47 -74.21 3.90 -16.99
CA SER A 47 -73.71 2.56 -17.25
C SER A 47 -73.92 2.12 -18.72
N SER A 48 -74.62 2.84 -19.56
CA SER A 48 -74.71 2.64 -21.01
C SER A 48 -73.69 3.44 -21.82
N ARG A 49 -72.76 4.11 -21.16
CA ARG A 49 -71.62 4.56 -21.88
C ARG A 49 -70.80 3.30 -22.21
N ASN A 50 -70.85 2.91 -23.50
CA ASN A 50 -69.90 1.99 -24.07
C ASN A 50 -68.54 2.29 -23.48
N PRO A 51 -67.77 1.31 -22.98
CA PRO A 51 -66.40 1.57 -22.69
C PRO A 51 -65.83 2.09 -24.02
N GLU A 52 -65.58 3.41 -24.10
CA GLU A 52 -64.68 3.90 -25.13
C GLU A 52 -63.48 2.97 -25.07
N THR A 53 -63.38 2.19 -26.13
CA THR A 53 -62.13 1.46 -26.37
C THR A 53 -61.11 2.57 -26.52
N ARG A 54 -60.48 2.95 -25.37
CA ARG A 54 -59.33 3.81 -25.39
C ARG A 54 -58.31 3.09 -26.28
N ILE A 55 -58.23 3.55 -27.51
CA ILE A 55 -57.18 3.13 -28.41
C ILE A 55 -55.91 3.66 -27.74
N HIS A 56 -55.26 2.82 -26.95
CA HIS A 56 -53.96 3.16 -26.36
C HIS A 56 -53.02 3.40 -27.55
N ARG A 57 -52.75 4.67 -27.88
CA ARG A 57 -51.79 5.02 -28.92
C ARG A 57 -50.38 4.63 -28.40
N VAL A 58 -49.92 3.50 -28.86
CA VAL A 58 -48.55 3.06 -28.61
C VAL A 58 -47.58 3.99 -29.31
N PRO A 59 -46.65 4.67 -28.60
CA PRO A 59 -45.68 5.56 -29.27
C PRO A 59 -44.80 4.80 -30.24
N ALA A 60 -44.39 5.46 -31.33
CA ALA A 60 -43.54 4.84 -32.35
C ALA A 60 -42.23 4.27 -31.76
N HIS A 61 -41.74 4.84 -30.66
CA HIS A 61 -40.53 4.42 -29.96
C HIS A 61 -40.77 3.53 -28.72
N ALA A 62 -41.99 2.99 -28.57
CA ALA A 62 -42.35 2.14 -27.42
C ALA A 62 -41.38 0.95 -27.25
N GLY A 63 -40.98 0.31 -28.33
CA GLY A 63 -39.99 -0.77 -28.25
C GLY A 63 -38.65 -0.34 -27.71
N GLN A 64 -38.20 0.89 -27.95
CA GLN A 64 -36.98 1.44 -27.36
C GLN A 64 -37.15 1.67 -25.87
N ILE A 65 -38.28 2.28 -25.47
CA ILE A 65 -38.59 2.49 -24.03
C ILE A 65 -38.62 1.15 -23.28
N LEU A 66 -39.31 0.14 -23.83
CA LEU A 66 -39.38 -1.16 -23.16
C LEU A 66 -38.03 -1.86 -23.06
N ARG A 67 -37.14 -1.75 -24.06
CA ARG A 67 -35.78 -2.24 -23.98
C ARG A 67 -34.98 -1.48 -22.90
N GLN A 68 -35.10 -0.17 -22.83
CA GLN A 68 -34.47 0.65 -21.80
C GLN A 68 -34.96 0.25 -20.40
N CYS A 69 -36.26 0.03 -20.22
CA CYS A 69 -36.84 -0.46 -18.97
C CYS A 69 -36.35 -1.87 -18.61
N ALA A 70 -36.27 -2.77 -19.60
CA ALA A 70 -35.73 -4.10 -19.38
C ALA A 70 -34.26 -4.06 -18.94
N SER A 71 -33.49 -3.13 -19.49
CA SER A 71 -32.09 -2.94 -19.11
C SER A 71 -31.92 -2.52 -17.65
N LEU A 72 -32.92 -1.85 -17.03
CA LEU A 72 -32.87 -1.49 -15.62
C LEU A 72 -32.88 -2.69 -14.66
N LYS A 73 -33.39 -3.82 -15.09
CA LYS A 73 -33.48 -5.08 -14.31
C LYS A 73 -32.25 -5.97 -14.50
N ALA A 74 -31.41 -5.67 -15.50
CA ALA A 74 -30.22 -6.46 -15.77
C ALA A 74 -29.12 -6.22 -14.73
N THR A 75 -28.37 -7.28 -14.40
CA THR A 75 -27.21 -7.24 -13.50
C THR A 75 -25.94 -7.60 -14.26
N PRO A 76 -24.78 -6.99 -13.94
CA PRO A 76 -23.51 -7.35 -14.57
C PRO A 76 -23.13 -8.81 -14.29
N LYS A 77 -22.78 -9.52 -15.35
CA LYS A 77 -22.28 -10.89 -15.28
C LYS A 77 -21.43 -11.18 -16.50
N PRO A 78 -20.49 -12.14 -16.42
CA PRO A 78 -19.76 -12.61 -17.59
C PRO A 78 -20.72 -13.14 -18.67
N PRO A 79 -20.41 -12.98 -19.96
CA PRO A 79 -21.09 -13.69 -21.02
C PRO A 79 -21.10 -15.19 -20.77
N HIS A 80 -22.16 -15.88 -21.16
CA HIS A 80 -22.30 -17.33 -20.89
C HIS A 80 -21.19 -18.15 -21.56
N ASP A 81 -20.72 -17.70 -22.70
CA ASP A 81 -19.69 -18.32 -23.54
C ASP A 81 -18.28 -17.71 -23.33
N PHE A 82 -18.09 -16.94 -22.25
CA PHE A 82 -16.83 -16.20 -22.02
C PHE A 82 -15.59 -17.09 -22.12
N HIS A 83 -15.64 -18.29 -21.55
CA HIS A 83 -14.49 -19.20 -21.51
C HIS A 83 -14.27 -19.99 -22.81
N THR A 84 -15.23 -19.96 -23.77
CA THR A 84 -15.09 -20.62 -25.06
C THR A 84 -14.61 -19.69 -26.19
N ARG A 85 -14.36 -18.43 -25.86
CA ARG A 85 -13.89 -17.43 -26.83
C ARG A 85 -12.54 -17.81 -27.43
N ALA A 86 -12.41 -17.61 -28.74
CA ALA A 86 -11.17 -17.90 -29.48
C ALA A 86 -10.08 -16.85 -29.21
N GLN A 87 -10.50 -15.61 -28.96
CA GLN A 87 -9.61 -14.46 -28.77
C GLN A 87 -10.12 -13.57 -27.64
N SER A 88 -9.21 -12.90 -26.98
CA SER A 88 -9.52 -11.80 -26.07
C SER A 88 -10.09 -10.61 -26.82
N ASP A 89 -10.99 -9.85 -26.18
CA ASP A 89 -11.45 -8.55 -26.66
C ASP A 89 -10.32 -7.48 -26.68
N ARG A 90 -9.17 -7.82 -26.12
CA ARG A 90 -7.93 -7.04 -26.13
C ARG A 90 -6.83 -7.64 -27.01
N PHE A 91 -7.18 -8.64 -27.83
CA PHE A 91 -6.22 -9.28 -28.72
C PHE A 91 -5.58 -8.28 -29.68
N GLU A 92 -4.27 -8.34 -29.79
CA GLU A 92 -3.50 -7.53 -30.74
C GLU A 92 -3.07 -8.41 -31.92
N PRO A 93 -3.49 -8.13 -33.16
CA PRO A 93 -3.13 -8.91 -34.32
C PRO A 93 -1.60 -9.02 -34.47
N GLY A 94 -1.13 -10.22 -34.78
CA GLY A 94 0.28 -10.54 -34.86
C GLY A 94 0.88 -11.12 -33.55
N THR A 95 0.13 -11.15 -32.45
CA THR A 95 0.58 -11.80 -31.23
C THR A 95 0.86 -13.29 -31.45
N ARG A 96 2.11 -13.71 -31.28
CA ARG A 96 2.54 -15.09 -31.43
C ARG A 96 2.01 -15.96 -30.28
N PRO A 97 1.56 -17.18 -30.56
CA PRO A 97 1.29 -18.15 -29.49
C PRO A 97 2.55 -18.37 -28.65
N THR A 98 2.38 -18.55 -27.35
CA THR A 98 3.50 -18.85 -26.44
C THR A 98 3.22 -20.13 -25.68
N LEU A 99 4.16 -21.09 -25.72
CA LEU A 99 4.13 -22.34 -24.97
C LEU A 99 5.18 -22.27 -23.86
N ILE A 100 4.72 -22.17 -22.60
CA ILE A 100 5.55 -22.23 -21.40
C ILE A 100 5.58 -23.69 -20.95
N LYS A 101 6.75 -24.34 -20.98
CA LYS A 101 6.93 -25.77 -20.72
C LYS A 101 7.48 -26.05 -19.32
N ASN A 102 7.12 -27.19 -18.76
CA ASN A 102 7.65 -27.70 -17.49
C ASN A 102 7.54 -26.71 -16.34
N ALA A 103 6.36 -26.14 -16.13
CA ALA A 103 6.08 -25.18 -15.06
C ALA A 103 5.42 -25.83 -13.84
N ARG A 104 5.57 -25.19 -12.66
CA ARG A 104 4.67 -25.35 -11.51
C ARG A 104 3.64 -24.22 -11.56
N VAL A 105 2.43 -24.52 -11.95
CA VAL A 105 1.39 -23.53 -12.20
C VAL A 105 0.48 -23.42 -10.98
N TRP A 106 0.50 -22.28 -10.33
CA TRP A 106 -0.52 -21.93 -9.34
C TRP A 106 -1.66 -21.22 -10.08
N THR A 107 -2.83 -21.86 -10.09
CA THR A 107 -3.93 -21.40 -10.96
C THR A 107 -4.82 -20.34 -10.33
N GLY A 108 -4.82 -20.19 -9.00
CA GLY A 108 -5.77 -19.37 -8.26
C GLY A 108 -7.15 -20.00 -8.04
N ALA A 109 -7.41 -21.17 -8.64
CA ALA A 109 -8.64 -21.91 -8.43
C ALA A 109 -8.69 -22.62 -7.06
N ARG A 110 -9.87 -23.17 -6.70
CA ARG A 110 -10.11 -23.89 -5.44
C ARG A 110 -9.64 -23.09 -4.21
N ASN A 111 -10.02 -21.84 -4.14
CA ASN A 111 -9.57 -20.89 -3.09
C ASN A 111 -8.04 -20.76 -2.99
N GLY A 112 -7.34 -20.87 -4.12
CA GLY A 112 -5.88 -20.72 -4.20
C GLY A 112 -5.09 -21.97 -3.82
N THR A 113 -5.74 -23.12 -3.62
CA THR A 113 -5.03 -24.37 -3.27
C THR A 113 -4.58 -25.19 -4.48
N GLU A 114 -5.05 -24.84 -5.68
CA GLU A 114 -4.75 -25.61 -6.88
C GLU A 114 -3.37 -25.30 -7.46
N THR A 115 -2.56 -26.33 -7.59
CA THR A 115 -1.26 -26.27 -8.28
C THR A 115 -1.19 -27.41 -9.30
N VAL A 116 -0.80 -27.08 -10.54
CA VAL A 116 -0.68 -28.02 -11.66
C VAL A 116 0.78 -28.08 -12.12
N LYS A 117 1.34 -29.25 -12.35
CA LYS A 117 2.64 -29.42 -13.02
C LYS A 117 2.40 -29.71 -14.49
N GLY A 118 3.02 -28.93 -15.37
CA GLY A 118 2.87 -29.10 -16.82
C GLY A 118 3.13 -27.82 -17.59
N ASP A 119 2.49 -27.73 -18.73
CA ASP A 119 2.70 -26.63 -19.66
C ASP A 119 1.56 -25.59 -19.57
N VAL A 120 1.81 -24.38 -20.07
CA VAL A 120 0.78 -23.34 -20.24
C VAL A 120 0.84 -22.84 -21.68
N LEU A 121 -0.29 -22.90 -22.37
CA LEU A 121 -0.43 -22.40 -23.74
C LEU A 121 -1.20 -21.08 -23.76
N LEU A 122 -0.59 -20.04 -24.32
CA LEU A 122 -1.17 -18.73 -24.55
C LEU A 122 -1.37 -18.53 -26.06
N GLU A 123 -2.60 -18.27 -26.49
CA GLU A 123 -2.93 -18.00 -27.88
C GLU A 123 -4.14 -17.10 -27.99
N GLY A 124 -4.17 -16.17 -28.94
CA GLY A 124 -5.28 -15.26 -29.14
C GLY A 124 -5.50 -14.29 -27.96
N GLY A 125 -4.48 -14.06 -27.12
CA GLY A 125 -4.60 -13.23 -25.93
C GLY A 125 -5.33 -13.91 -24.76
N VAL A 126 -5.57 -15.21 -24.82
CA VAL A 126 -6.22 -16.01 -23.78
C VAL A 126 -5.38 -17.25 -23.43
N VAL A 127 -5.61 -17.79 -22.25
CA VAL A 127 -5.07 -19.08 -21.85
C VAL A 127 -5.83 -20.17 -22.59
N LYS A 128 -5.14 -20.98 -23.40
CA LYS A 128 -5.73 -22.07 -24.20
C LYS A 128 -5.61 -23.44 -23.57
N GLY A 129 -4.69 -23.62 -22.65
CA GLY A 129 -4.53 -24.88 -21.93
C GLY A 129 -3.53 -24.78 -20.81
N ILE A 130 -3.70 -25.66 -19.79
CA ILE A 130 -2.85 -25.76 -18.62
C ILE A 130 -2.63 -27.22 -18.28
N GLY A 131 -1.41 -27.60 -17.95
CA GLY A 131 -1.02 -28.97 -17.63
C GLY A 131 -0.64 -29.75 -18.86
N TYR A 132 -1.40 -30.75 -19.24
CA TYR A 132 -1.17 -31.50 -20.49
C TYR A 132 -1.79 -30.79 -21.69
N ILE A 133 -0.97 -30.36 -22.63
CA ILE A 133 -1.44 -29.73 -23.88
C ILE A 133 -1.50 -30.83 -25.00
N PRO A 134 -2.70 -31.12 -25.53
CA PRO A 134 -2.83 -32.09 -26.59
C PRO A 134 -2.01 -31.77 -27.84
N GLN A 135 -1.34 -32.74 -28.43
CA GLN A 135 -0.52 -32.56 -29.63
C GLN A 135 -1.32 -31.99 -30.82
N THR A 136 -2.61 -32.27 -30.86
CA THR A 136 -3.52 -31.69 -31.88
C THR A 136 -3.63 -30.18 -31.80
N LEU A 137 -3.61 -29.60 -30.57
CA LEU A 137 -3.55 -28.15 -30.40
C LEU A 137 -2.19 -27.61 -30.84
N LEU A 138 -1.08 -28.23 -30.41
CA LEU A 138 0.27 -27.79 -30.74
C LEU A 138 0.55 -27.82 -32.26
N ASN A 139 0.05 -28.81 -32.98
CA ASN A 139 0.23 -28.91 -34.42
C ASN A 139 -0.50 -27.82 -35.24
N ASN A 140 -1.50 -27.16 -34.62
CA ASN A 140 -2.26 -26.11 -35.28
C ASN A 140 -1.68 -24.71 -35.04
N LEU A 141 -0.67 -24.58 -34.13
CA LEU A 141 -0.06 -23.31 -33.83
C LEU A 141 0.83 -22.81 -34.97
N LYS A 142 0.70 -21.53 -35.29
CA LYS A 142 1.56 -20.86 -36.27
C LYS A 142 2.74 -20.24 -35.52
N ASP A 143 3.93 -20.77 -35.76
CA ASP A 143 5.21 -20.24 -35.25
C ASP A 143 5.18 -19.91 -33.73
N PRO A 144 4.92 -20.90 -32.84
CA PRO A 144 4.82 -20.64 -31.40
C PRO A 144 6.20 -20.34 -30.80
N ALA A 145 6.25 -19.30 -29.96
CA ALA A 145 7.37 -19.08 -29.07
C ALA A 145 7.36 -20.14 -27.95
N THR A 146 8.51 -20.75 -27.69
CA THR A 146 8.64 -21.76 -26.63
C THR A 146 9.55 -21.27 -25.51
N VAL A 147 9.05 -21.32 -24.28
CA VAL A 147 9.74 -20.92 -23.07
C VAL A 147 9.89 -22.09 -22.14
N GLU A 148 11.11 -22.51 -21.82
CA GLU A 148 11.37 -23.58 -20.86
C GLU A 148 11.41 -23.01 -19.44
N ALA A 149 10.44 -23.39 -18.60
CA ALA A 149 10.34 -22.94 -17.21
C ALA A 149 11.26 -23.71 -16.26
N ASN A 150 11.66 -24.96 -16.62
CA ASN A 150 12.52 -25.82 -15.77
C ASN A 150 11.99 -26.02 -14.34
N GLY A 151 10.70 -26.19 -14.18
CA GLY A 151 10.06 -26.37 -12.87
C GLY A 151 9.83 -25.08 -12.09
N ALA A 152 10.07 -23.92 -12.69
CA ALA A 152 9.80 -22.62 -12.07
C ALA A 152 8.30 -22.39 -11.87
N TRP A 153 7.98 -21.49 -10.93
CA TRP A 153 6.61 -21.12 -10.63
C TRP A 153 6.02 -20.22 -11.72
N VAL A 154 4.80 -20.51 -12.07
CA VAL A 154 3.95 -19.69 -12.94
C VAL A 154 2.69 -19.34 -12.16
N THR A 155 2.33 -18.07 -12.16
CA THR A 155 1.10 -17.56 -11.54
C THR A 155 0.29 -16.75 -12.54
N PRO A 156 -1.01 -16.50 -12.27
CA PRO A 156 -1.71 -15.40 -12.91
C PRO A 156 -0.95 -14.08 -12.69
N GLY A 157 -1.19 -13.10 -13.54
CA GLY A 157 -0.77 -11.74 -13.29
C GLY A 157 -1.32 -11.21 -11.97
N LEU A 158 -0.50 -10.46 -11.24
CA LEU A 158 -0.92 -9.82 -10.01
C LEU A 158 -1.91 -8.70 -10.29
N VAL A 159 -2.87 -8.51 -9.38
CA VAL A 159 -3.94 -7.51 -9.47
C VAL A 159 -3.83 -6.57 -8.27
N ASP A 160 -3.48 -5.31 -8.52
CA ASP A 160 -3.45 -4.27 -7.49
C ASP A 160 -4.82 -3.60 -7.38
N LEU A 161 -5.57 -3.91 -6.33
CA LEU A 161 -6.95 -3.43 -6.17
C LEU A 161 -7.03 -1.95 -5.74
N HIS A 162 -5.91 -1.32 -5.40
CA HIS A 162 -5.88 0.09 -5.02
C HIS A 162 -4.61 0.76 -5.52
N SER A 163 -4.76 1.55 -6.56
CA SER A 163 -3.63 2.26 -7.16
C SER A 163 -4.05 3.62 -7.72
N HIS A 164 -3.11 4.56 -7.73
CA HIS A 164 -3.27 5.86 -8.40
C HIS A 164 -2.28 6.00 -9.57
N VAL A 165 -1.76 4.89 -10.09
CA VAL A 165 -0.90 4.89 -11.28
C VAL A 165 -1.61 5.61 -12.43
N GLY A 166 -0.89 6.42 -13.17
CA GLY A 166 -1.43 7.24 -14.24
C GLY A 166 -2.15 8.51 -13.79
N LEU A 167 -2.73 8.56 -12.57
CA LEU A 167 -3.31 9.78 -12.00
C LEU A 167 -2.28 10.62 -11.24
N LEU A 168 -1.23 9.95 -10.75
CA LEU A 168 -0.08 10.54 -10.11
C LEU A 168 1.16 9.98 -10.82
N SER A 169 1.40 10.51 -12.03
CA SER A 169 2.43 9.96 -12.92
C SER A 169 3.83 10.31 -12.47
N ALA A 170 4.71 9.31 -12.43
CA ALA A 170 6.12 9.51 -12.11
C ALA A 170 6.91 10.06 -13.32
N PRO A 171 7.84 11.03 -13.11
CA PRO A 171 8.06 11.77 -11.87
C PRO A 171 6.91 12.74 -11.61
N PHE A 172 6.52 12.86 -10.35
CA PHE A 172 5.40 13.71 -9.94
C PHE A 172 5.67 15.17 -10.29
N THR A 173 4.82 15.73 -11.13
CA THR A 173 4.83 17.14 -11.50
C THR A 173 3.44 17.72 -11.30
N SER A 174 3.34 19.03 -11.11
CA SER A 174 2.04 19.68 -10.89
C SER A 174 1.03 19.44 -12.02
N GLY A 175 1.50 19.30 -13.25
CA GLY A 175 0.68 19.01 -14.43
C GLY A 175 0.26 17.54 -14.59
N ALA A 176 0.70 16.65 -13.71
CA ALA A 176 0.39 15.22 -13.73
C ALA A 176 -0.14 14.74 -12.36
N PHE A 177 -0.91 15.60 -11.66
CA PHE A 177 -1.43 15.37 -10.34
C PHE A 177 -2.95 15.47 -10.35
N ASP A 178 -3.63 14.40 -10.84
CA ASP A 178 -5.08 14.36 -11.06
C ASP A 178 -5.81 13.42 -10.08
N VAL A 179 -5.35 13.37 -8.82
CA VAL A 179 -5.82 12.39 -7.84
C VAL A 179 -7.06 12.86 -7.08
N ASN A 180 -7.07 14.12 -6.59
CA ASN A 180 -8.13 14.64 -5.75
C ASN A 180 -8.73 15.92 -6.32
N SER A 181 -10.06 16.03 -6.28
CA SER A 181 -10.77 17.25 -6.65
C SER A 181 -10.96 18.18 -5.44
N ALA A 182 -10.95 19.48 -5.70
CA ALA A 182 -11.26 20.52 -4.71
C ALA A 182 -12.75 20.95 -4.68
N HIS A 183 -13.60 20.37 -5.56
CA HIS A 183 -14.98 20.86 -5.78
C HIS A 183 -16.03 20.43 -4.75
N GLY A 184 -15.65 19.74 -3.70
CA GLY A 184 -16.57 19.35 -2.63
C GLY A 184 -16.53 17.86 -2.27
N PRO A 185 -17.35 17.41 -1.31
CA PRO A 185 -17.25 16.04 -0.81
C PRO A 185 -17.86 14.97 -1.72
N VAL A 186 -18.79 15.32 -2.62
CA VAL A 186 -19.60 14.36 -3.39
C VAL A 186 -19.47 14.60 -4.88
N LEU A 187 -18.79 13.71 -5.60
CA LEU A 187 -18.41 13.89 -7.01
C LEU A 187 -18.57 12.59 -7.82
N PRO A 188 -19.74 11.91 -7.81
CA PRO A 188 -19.90 10.61 -8.47
C PRO A 188 -19.75 10.66 -10.00
N TRP A 189 -19.78 11.83 -10.61
CA TRP A 189 -19.63 12.05 -12.05
C TRP A 189 -18.17 12.14 -12.53
N LEU A 190 -17.20 12.34 -11.62
CA LEU A 190 -15.80 12.34 -12.00
C LEU A 190 -15.36 10.92 -12.37
N ARG A 191 -14.41 10.82 -13.31
CA ARG A 191 -13.91 9.54 -13.81
C ARG A 191 -12.40 9.54 -13.80
N SER A 192 -11.78 8.57 -13.16
CA SER A 192 -10.30 8.44 -13.11
C SER A 192 -9.68 8.32 -14.52
N ILE A 193 -10.40 7.76 -15.47
CA ILE A 193 -9.92 7.64 -16.85
C ILE A 193 -9.69 8.98 -17.54
N ASP A 194 -10.38 10.05 -17.12
CA ASP A 194 -10.24 11.37 -17.71
C ASP A 194 -8.93 12.07 -17.29
N GLY A 195 -8.33 11.66 -16.16
CA GLY A 195 -7.01 12.13 -15.69
C GLY A 195 -5.89 11.12 -15.91
N PHE A 196 -6.14 9.97 -16.56
CA PHE A 196 -5.20 8.88 -16.68
C PHE A 196 -4.11 9.15 -17.72
N ASN A 197 -2.86 9.30 -17.25
CA ASN A 197 -1.69 9.51 -18.10
C ASN A 197 -1.10 8.17 -18.54
N THR A 198 -1.09 7.90 -19.85
CA THR A 198 -0.56 6.65 -20.42
C THR A 198 0.98 6.57 -20.49
N HIS A 199 1.68 7.62 -20.07
CA HIS A 199 3.15 7.71 -20.10
C HIS A 199 3.82 7.50 -18.75
N ASP A 200 3.06 7.15 -17.71
CA ASP A 200 3.59 6.95 -16.37
C ASP A 200 4.70 5.89 -16.35
N LEU A 201 5.85 6.24 -15.79
CA LEU A 201 6.98 5.32 -15.60
C LEU A 201 6.66 4.18 -14.62
N ALA A 202 5.68 4.38 -13.76
CA ALA A 202 5.25 3.38 -12.78
C ALA A 202 4.70 2.10 -13.44
N PHE A 203 4.20 2.16 -14.66
CA PHE A 203 3.69 0.97 -15.37
C PHE A 203 4.78 -0.07 -15.57
N GLU A 204 5.94 0.33 -16.09
CA GLU A 204 7.07 -0.56 -16.29
C GLU A 204 7.56 -1.17 -14.98
N LEU A 205 7.65 -0.34 -13.93
CA LEU A 205 8.05 -0.80 -12.60
C LEU A 205 7.04 -1.80 -12.01
N ALA A 206 5.74 -1.54 -12.11
CA ALA A 206 4.69 -2.42 -11.61
C ALA A 206 4.69 -3.76 -12.37
N ILE A 207 4.80 -3.74 -13.69
CA ILE A 207 4.91 -4.94 -14.53
C ILE A 207 6.15 -5.75 -14.13
N ALA A 208 7.27 -5.11 -13.86
CA ALA A 208 8.49 -5.76 -13.38
C ALA A 208 8.33 -6.45 -12.02
N GLY A 209 7.32 -6.07 -11.23
CA GLY A 209 6.90 -6.76 -10.02
C GLY A 209 5.86 -7.86 -10.23
N GLY A 210 5.41 -8.06 -11.48
CA GLY A 210 4.38 -9.06 -11.82
C GLY A 210 2.96 -8.49 -11.86
N VAL A 211 2.74 -7.19 -11.61
CA VAL A 211 1.42 -6.57 -11.65
C VAL A 211 0.99 -6.36 -13.11
N THR A 212 -0.10 -6.99 -13.50
CA THR A 212 -0.63 -6.90 -14.87
C THR A 212 -1.82 -5.98 -14.97
N SER A 213 -2.58 -5.86 -13.88
CA SER A 213 -3.80 -5.06 -13.80
C SER A 213 -3.86 -4.29 -12.49
N ALA A 214 -4.39 -3.07 -12.55
CA ALA A 214 -4.60 -2.23 -11.37
C ALA A 214 -5.97 -1.54 -11.42
N MET A 215 -6.64 -1.42 -10.27
CA MET A 215 -7.80 -0.56 -10.14
C MET A 215 -7.32 0.87 -9.91
N VAL A 216 -7.51 1.71 -10.90
CA VAL A 216 -7.14 3.13 -10.84
C VAL A 216 -8.30 3.93 -10.27
N LEU A 217 -8.09 4.39 -9.05
CA LEU A 217 -9.08 5.07 -8.21
C LEU A 217 -8.81 6.57 -8.15
N PRO A 218 -9.84 7.43 -8.08
CA PRO A 218 -9.68 8.77 -7.51
C PRO A 218 -9.10 8.67 -6.09
N GLY A 219 -8.44 9.73 -5.63
CA GLY A 219 -7.93 9.80 -4.27
C GLY A 219 -9.02 9.82 -3.20
N SER A 220 -8.62 9.77 -1.95
CA SER A 220 -9.53 9.72 -0.79
C SER A 220 -9.84 11.10 -0.19
N GLY A 221 -9.57 12.18 -0.92
CA GLY A 221 -9.89 13.52 -0.48
C GLY A 221 -11.37 13.91 -0.54
N ASN A 222 -12.25 13.05 -1.07
CA ASN A 222 -13.68 13.31 -1.22
C ASN A 222 -14.47 12.10 -0.72
N ALA A 223 -15.63 12.33 -0.09
CA ALA A 223 -16.50 11.25 0.40
C ALA A 223 -16.93 10.32 -0.73
N ILE A 224 -17.39 10.90 -1.85
CA ILE A 224 -17.56 10.18 -3.11
C ILE A 224 -16.62 10.81 -4.13
N GLY A 225 -15.49 10.13 -4.37
CA GLY A 225 -14.41 10.64 -5.23
C GLY A 225 -14.67 10.51 -6.71
N GLY A 226 -15.53 9.57 -7.12
CA GLY A 226 -15.88 9.33 -8.50
C GLY A 226 -15.67 7.90 -8.97
N GLN A 227 -15.78 7.71 -10.27
CA GLN A 227 -15.68 6.41 -10.94
C GLN A 227 -14.22 5.97 -11.05
N ALA A 228 -13.99 4.69 -10.79
CA ALA A 228 -12.72 4.03 -10.96
C ALA A 228 -12.75 3.09 -12.17
N PHE A 229 -11.57 2.69 -12.63
CA PHE A 229 -11.44 1.79 -13.78
C PHE A 229 -10.38 0.74 -13.52
N MET A 230 -10.66 -0.51 -13.90
CA MET A 230 -9.64 -1.56 -13.96
C MET A 230 -8.83 -1.42 -15.24
N MET A 231 -7.54 -1.17 -15.09
CA MET A 231 -6.60 -0.94 -16.18
C MET A 231 -5.63 -2.09 -16.30
N LYS A 232 -5.29 -2.51 -17.53
CA LYS A 232 -4.09 -3.31 -17.79
C LYS A 232 -2.91 -2.39 -18.02
N LEU A 233 -1.77 -2.72 -17.39
CA LEU A 233 -0.61 -1.82 -17.37
C LEU A 233 0.21 -1.86 -18.65
N ARG A 234 -0.09 -2.79 -19.57
CA ARG A 234 0.55 -2.84 -20.89
C ARG A 234 0.20 -1.62 -21.72
N LYS A 235 1.21 -0.87 -22.16
CA LYS A 235 1.05 0.21 -23.12
C LYS A 235 0.55 -0.33 -24.45
N THR A 236 -0.40 0.38 -25.09
CA THR A 236 -1.01 0.00 -26.37
C THR A 236 -0.49 0.89 -27.50
N LYS A 237 -0.63 0.44 -28.75
CA LYS A 237 -0.28 1.26 -29.94
C LYS A 237 -1.14 2.52 -30.05
N GLU A 238 -2.37 2.42 -29.60
CA GLU A 238 -3.33 3.54 -29.61
C GLU A 238 -2.94 4.63 -28.62
N ARG A 239 -2.25 4.27 -27.52
CA ARG A 239 -1.80 5.19 -26.48
C ARG A 239 -2.93 6.00 -25.83
N SER A 240 -4.14 5.46 -25.81
CA SER A 240 -5.29 6.06 -25.16
C SER A 240 -5.58 5.36 -23.81
N PRO A 241 -6.10 6.08 -22.81
CA PRO A 241 -6.59 5.45 -21.59
C PRO A 241 -7.65 4.37 -21.87
N THR A 242 -8.55 4.61 -22.81
CA THR A 242 -9.62 3.69 -23.21
C THR A 242 -9.07 2.34 -23.66
N SER A 243 -7.99 2.32 -24.43
CA SER A 243 -7.36 1.09 -24.92
C SER A 243 -6.69 0.27 -23.81
N MET A 244 -6.46 0.85 -22.62
CA MET A 244 -5.84 0.18 -21.47
C MET A 244 -6.86 -0.39 -20.48
N VAL A 245 -8.15 -0.07 -20.60
CA VAL A 245 -9.20 -0.65 -19.73
C VAL A 245 -9.29 -2.16 -19.91
N VAL A 246 -9.41 -2.92 -18.82
CA VAL A 246 -9.51 -4.40 -18.85
C VAL A 246 -10.69 -4.86 -19.70
N GLU A 247 -11.85 -4.23 -19.51
CA GLU A 247 -13.02 -4.42 -20.36
C GLU A 247 -13.26 -3.14 -21.13
N PRO A 248 -13.04 -3.11 -22.47
CA PRO A 248 -13.28 -1.91 -23.26
C PRO A 248 -14.69 -1.38 -23.00
N PRO A 249 -14.87 -0.13 -22.62
CA PRO A 249 -16.17 0.40 -22.25
C PRO A 249 -17.02 0.63 -23.50
N HIS A 250 -18.27 0.20 -23.47
CA HIS A 250 -19.18 0.39 -24.59
C HIS A 250 -19.69 1.82 -24.74
N THR A 251 -19.52 2.66 -23.71
CA THR A 251 -20.20 3.96 -23.60
C THR A 251 -19.27 5.17 -23.60
N LEU A 252 -17.94 4.99 -23.54
CA LEU A 252 -17.00 6.13 -23.49
C LEU A 252 -16.85 6.88 -24.82
N ASN A 253 -17.39 6.35 -25.91
CA ASN A 253 -17.38 7.00 -27.22
C ASN A 253 -18.58 7.93 -27.46
N GLY A 254 -19.43 8.16 -26.44
CA GLY A 254 -20.62 9.02 -26.54
C GLY A 254 -21.82 8.37 -27.25
N SER A 255 -21.74 7.11 -27.65
CA SER A 255 -22.90 6.36 -28.14
C SER A 255 -23.76 5.87 -26.97
N ALA A 256 -25.07 5.80 -27.18
CA ALA A 256 -25.96 5.18 -26.22
C ALA A 256 -25.56 3.71 -26.01
N PRO A 257 -25.67 3.19 -24.78
CA PRO A 257 -25.40 1.78 -24.52
C PRO A 257 -26.28 0.92 -25.43
N ASP A 258 -25.67 -0.04 -26.11
CA ASP A 258 -26.44 -1.05 -26.82
C ASP A 258 -27.10 -1.96 -25.77
N PRO A 259 -28.44 -1.98 -25.68
CA PRO A 259 -29.14 -2.76 -24.66
C PRO A 259 -28.98 -4.27 -24.84
N ASP A 260 -28.51 -4.72 -25.99
CA ASP A 260 -28.28 -6.13 -26.27
C ASP A 260 -26.88 -6.61 -25.83
N LEU A 261 -25.96 -5.67 -25.46
CA LEU A 261 -24.67 -6.02 -24.92
C LEU A 261 -24.74 -6.35 -23.41
N PRO A 262 -23.98 -7.36 -22.94
CA PRO A 262 -23.94 -7.69 -21.52
C PRO A 262 -23.45 -6.50 -20.70
N LEU A 263 -24.15 -6.22 -19.60
CA LEU A 263 -23.72 -5.20 -18.65
C LEU A 263 -22.38 -5.59 -18.04
N ARG A 264 -21.48 -4.61 -17.91
CA ARG A 264 -20.20 -4.72 -17.25
C ARG A 264 -20.24 -4.09 -15.88
N TRP A 265 -19.39 -4.58 -14.96
CA TRP A 265 -19.22 -3.95 -13.68
C TRP A 265 -18.66 -2.54 -13.83
N ARG A 266 -19.30 -1.59 -13.18
CA ARG A 266 -18.74 -0.26 -12.92
C ARG A 266 -18.00 -0.27 -11.59
N HIS A 267 -17.05 0.65 -11.41
CA HIS A 267 -16.27 0.77 -10.19
C HIS A 267 -16.33 2.20 -9.66
N MET A 268 -16.35 2.37 -8.35
CA MET A 268 -16.44 3.70 -7.74
C MET A 268 -15.62 3.78 -6.46
N LYS A 269 -14.95 4.94 -6.25
CA LYS A 269 -14.24 5.27 -5.02
C LYS A 269 -15.13 6.06 -4.08
N GLN A 270 -15.17 5.59 -2.85
CA GLN A 270 -15.66 6.33 -1.68
C GLN A 270 -14.56 6.43 -0.63
N ALA A 271 -14.69 7.39 0.29
CA ALA A 271 -13.78 7.55 1.40
C ALA A 271 -14.50 8.07 2.64
N CYS A 272 -14.02 7.67 3.82
CA CYS A 272 -14.39 8.19 5.13
C CYS A 272 -13.13 8.46 5.97
N GLY A 273 -13.29 8.88 7.19
CA GLY A 273 -12.21 9.08 8.14
C GLY A 273 -11.44 10.39 7.98
N GLU A 274 -10.19 10.39 8.44
CA GLU A 274 -9.37 11.59 8.62
C GLU A 274 -9.18 12.44 7.36
N ASN A 275 -9.18 11.84 6.18
CA ASN A 275 -8.99 12.58 4.93
C ASN A 275 -10.15 13.54 4.61
N LEU A 276 -11.31 13.34 5.23
CA LEU A 276 -12.49 14.19 5.06
C LEU A 276 -12.60 15.33 6.08
N ARG A 277 -11.69 15.40 7.04
CA ARG A 277 -11.69 16.46 8.08
C ARG A 277 -11.68 17.88 7.50
N ARG A 278 -11.22 18.05 6.27
CA ARG A 278 -11.31 19.32 5.55
C ARG A 278 -12.74 19.78 5.23
N TYR A 279 -13.73 18.88 5.33
CA TYR A 279 -15.14 19.17 5.14
C TYR A 279 -15.94 19.18 6.45
N GLY A 280 -15.29 19.07 7.59
CA GLY A 280 -15.92 19.03 8.91
C GLY A 280 -15.58 17.78 9.71
N ASN A 281 -16.56 17.21 10.39
CA ASN A 281 -16.41 16.01 11.21
C ASN A 281 -17.04 14.77 10.52
N ARG A 282 -17.02 13.62 11.21
CA ARG A 282 -17.61 12.37 10.70
C ARG A 282 -19.10 12.49 10.40
N MET A 283 -19.85 13.23 11.22
CA MET A 283 -21.29 13.45 11.01
C MET A 283 -21.56 14.19 9.72
N ASP A 284 -20.73 15.20 9.36
CA ASP A 284 -20.81 15.92 8.09
C ASP A 284 -20.48 15.01 6.90
N ALA A 285 -19.51 14.13 7.06
CA ALA A 285 -19.14 13.17 6.04
C ALA A 285 -20.28 12.18 5.76
N ILE A 286 -20.87 11.59 6.80
CA ILE A 286 -22.00 10.66 6.66
C ILE A 286 -23.24 11.37 6.14
N TRP A 287 -23.51 12.61 6.55
CA TRP A 287 -24.57 13.41 5.95
C TRP A 287 -24.39 13.61 4.45
N SER A 288 -23.16 13.86 4.02
CA SER A 288 -22.84 14.02 2.59
C SER A 288 -23.19 12.75 1.80
N PHE A 289 -22.88 11.56 2.32
CA PHE A 289 -23.28 10.28 1.72
C PHE A 289 -24.80 10.13 1.66
N ARG A 290 -25.46 10.30 2.83
CA ARG A 290 -26.92 10.13 2.91
C ARG A 290 -27.68 11.07 1.99
N SER A 291 -27.25 12.32 1.90
CA SER A 291 -27.81 13.31 0.99
C SER A 291 -27.68 12.86 -0.48
N ALA A 292 -26.48 12.44 -0.89
CA ALA A 292 -26.22 12.00 -2.26
C ALA A 292 -27.01 10.74 -2.63
N TYR A 293 -27.02 9.73 -1.78
CA TYR A 293 -27.79 8.50 -2.02
C TYR A 293 -29.29 8.74 -2.01
N ASN A 294 -29.78 9.71 -1.23
CA ASN A 294 -31.19 10.09 -1.25
C ASN A 294 -31.59 10.73 -2.58
N GLU A 295 -30.75 11.59 -3.17
CA GLU A 295 -31.01 12.14 -4.51
C GLU A 295 -31.00 11.05 -5.59
N ALA A 296 -30.04 10.15 -5.56
CA ALA A 296 -30.01 9.00 -6.47
C ALA A 296 -31.24 8.09 -6.31
N ARG A 297 -31.70 7.87 -5.06
CA ARG A 297 -32.92 7.10 -4.78
C ARG A 297 -34.16 7.72 -5.41
N LYS A 298 -34.30 9.05 -5.38
CA LYS A 298 -35.39 9.78 -6.05
C LYS A 298 -35.38 9.54 -7.58
N VAL A 299 -34.20 9.65 -8.21
CA VAL A 299 -34.06 9.38 -9.64
C VAL A 299 -34.41 7.92 -9.95
N LYS A 300 -33.90 6.98 -9.18
CA LYS A 300 -34.24 5.56 -9.32
C LYS A 300 -35.74 5.31 -9.23
N GLN A 301 -36.43 5.91 -8.26
CA GLN A 301 -37.86 5.77 -8.08
C GLN A 301 -38.65 6.34 -9.27
N GLN A 302 -38.23 7.48 -9.81
CA GLN A 302 -38.86 8.08 -11.03
C GLN A 302 -38.68 7.16 -12.23
N GLN A 303 -37.48 6.55 -12.41
CA GLN A 303 -37.24 5.57 -13.47
C GLN A 303 -38.13 4.34 -13.33
N ASP A 304 -38.21 3.79 -12.11
CA ASP A 304 -39.00 2.60 -11.82
C ASP A 304 -40.52 2.86 -12.03
N ASP A 305 -41.02 4.05 -11.66
CA ASP A 305 -42.39 4.45 -11.87
C ASP A 305 -42.71 4.62 -13.38
N PHE A 306 -41.82 5.31 -14.11
CA PHE A 306 -41.93 5.46 -15.57
C PHE A 306 -41.99 4.11 -16.28
N CYS A 307 -41.07 3.19 -15.91
CA CYS A 307 -41.01 1.86 -16.51
C CYS A 307 -42.19 0.97 -16.13
N THR A 308 -42.69 1.06 -14.90
CA THR A 308 -43.89 0.35 -14.47
C THR A 308 -45.10 0.76 -15.33
N LYS A 309 -45.28 2.05 -15.59
CA LYS A 309 -46.34 2.56 -16.47
C LYS A 309 -46.16 2.11 -17.93
N ALA A 310 -44.89 2.19 -18.44
CA ALA A 310 -44.62 1.76 -19.82
C ALA A 310 -44.87 0.25 -20.01
N GLU A 311 -44.41 -0.59 -19.07
CA GLU A 311 -44.61 -2.04 -19.10
C GLU A 311 -46.08 -2.45 -18.96
N ALA A 312 -46.89 -1.65 -18.21
CA ALA A 312 -48.31 -1.83 -18.06
C ALA A 312 -49.10 -1.31 -19.28
N GLY A 313 -48.43 -0.72 -20.31
CA GLY A 313 -49.10 -0.15 -21.49
C GLY A 313 -49.80 1.17 -21.22
N LEU A 314 -49.56 1.84 -20.10
CA LEU A 314 -50.17 3.13 -19.72
C LEU A 314 -49.49 4.30 -20.41
N TRP A 315 -49.43 4.25 -21.75
CA TRP A 315 -48.69 5.20 -22.58
C TRP A 315 -49.16 6.65 -22.46
N GLU A 316 -50.44 6.85 -22.14
CA GLU A 316 -51.00 8.18 -21.93
C GLU A 316 -50.46 8.84 -20.66
N ASP A 317 -50.17 8.05 -19.60
CA ASP A 317 -49.65 8.55 -18.33
C ASP A 317 -48.21 9.01 -18.41
N ILE A 318 -47.48 8.57 -19.45
CA ILE A 318 -46.08 8.97 -19.71
C ILE A 318 -45.96 9.78 -21.04
N ALA A 319 -47.08 10.14 -21.64
CA ALA A 319 -47.07 10.90 -22.90
C ALA A 319 -46.38 12.27 -22.70
N GLY A 320 -45.44 12.58 -23.56
CA GLY A 320 -44.67 13.84 -23.47
C GLY A 320 -43.59 13.85 -22.40
N GLN A 321 -43.44 12.77 -21.64
CA GLN A 321 -42.33 12.63 -20.67
C GLN A 321 -41.14 11.95 -21.35
N SER A 322 -39.95 12.42 -21.07
CA SER A 322 -38.71 11.69 -21.34
C SER A 322 -38.41 10.71 -20.20
N PHE A 323 -37.66 9.68 -20.53
CA PHE A 323 -37.14 8.79 -19.50
C PHE A 323 -36.30 9.61 -18.47
N PRO A 324 -36.52 9.44 -17.14
CA PRO A 324 -35.85 10.25 -16.14
C PRO A 324 -34.32 9.91 -16.10
N GLU A 325 -33.53 10.91 -16.44
CA GLU A 325 -32.05 10.82 -16.44
C GLU A 325 -31.46 11.98 -15.66
N ASN A 326 -30.34 11.72 -15.00
CA ASN A 326 -29.55 12.75 -14.32
C ASN A 326 -28.08 12.33 -14.31
N LEU A 327 -27.28 12.98 -15.15
CA LEU A 327 -25.85 12.67 -15.31
C LEU A 327 -25.07 12.81 -13.99
N GLN A 328 -25.50 13.71 -13.10
CA GLN A 328 -24.87 13.88 -11.80
C GLN A 328 -25.04 12.67 -10.89
N TRP A 329 -26.18 12.00 -10.96
CA TRP A 329 -26.55 10.93 -10.04
C TRP A 329 -26.59 9.53 -10.66
N GLU A 330 -26.39 9.39 -11.98
CA GLU A 330 -26.50 8.11 -12.67
C GLU A 330 -25.63 7.00 -12.08
N MET A 331 -24.41 7.36 -11.65
CA MET A 331 -23.49 6.40 -11.05
C MET A 331 -24.02 5.87 -9.72
N LEU A 332 -24.63 6.73 -8.90
CA LEU A 332 -25.24 6.32 -7.64
C LEU A 332 -26.55 5.56 -7.83
N VAL A 333 -27.31 5.86 -8.91
CA VAL A 333 -28.46 5.05 -9.31
C VAL A 333 -28.02 3.62 -9.64
N ASP A 334 -26.92 3.46 -10.38
CA ASP A 334 -26.36 2.14 -10.67
C ASP A 334 -25.82 1.45 -9.40
N VAL A 335 -25.31 2.19 -8.40
CA VAL A 335 -24.99 1.63 -7.08
C VAL A 335 -26.25 1.03 -6.43
N LEU A 336 -27.36 1.79 -6.38
CA LEU A 336 -28.63 1.34 -5.82
C LEU A 336 -29.30 0.22 -6.62
N ARG A 337 -28.85 -0.05 -7.86
CA ARG A 337 -29.24 -1.20 -8.68
C ARG A 337 -28.28 -2.39 -8.54
N GLY A 338 -27.23 -2.28 -7.71
CA GLY A 338 -26.25 -3.35 -7.49
C GLY A 338 -25.31 -3.59 -8.67
N ARG A 339 -25.01 -2.57 -9.47
CA ARG A 339 -24.17 -2.66 -10.70
C ARG A 339 -22.76 -2.13 -10.53
N VAL A 340 -22.45 -1.65 -9.34
CA VAL A 340 -21.16 -0.99 -9.05
C VAL A 340 -20.40 -1.72 -7.98
N LYS A 341 -19.12 -1.96 -8.22
CA LYS A 341 -18.16 -2.43 -7.24
C LYS A 341 -17.56 -1.21 -6.54
N ILE A 342 -17.93 -1.01 -5.28
CA ILE A 342 -17.48 0.13 -4.48
C ILE A 342 -16.21 -0.26 -3.73
N ALA A 343 -15.16 0.56 -3.91
CA ALA A 343 -13.94 0.56 -3.12
C ALA A 343 -14.05 1.69 -2.07
N ASN A 344 -14.19 1.34 -0.80
CA ASN A 344 -14.46 2.30 0.26
C ASN A 344 -13.25 2.44 1.20
N HIS A 345 -12.59 3.60 1.18
CA HIS A 345 -11.46 3.95 2.03
C HIS A 345 -11.95 4.37 3.41
N CYS A 346 -11.58 3.64 4.45
CA CYS A 346 -11.82 3.96 5.86
C CYS A 346 -10.69 3.37 6.71
N TYR A 347 -10.58 3.75 7.98
CA TYR A 347 -9.57 3.22 8.91
C TYR A 347 -10.18 2.63 10.16
N GLU A 348 -10.89 3.44 10.94
CA GLU A 348 -11.36 3.14 12.29
C GLU A 348 -12.70 2.39 12.29
N GLU A 349 -12.95 1.64 13.36
CA GLU A 349 -14.17 0.86 13.58
C GLU A 349 -15.44 1.70 13.47
N VAL A 350 -15.41 2.94 13.98
CA VAL A 350 -16.56 3.87 13.92
C VAL A 350 -16.95 4.19 12.49
N ASP A 351 -15.96 4.42 11.61
CA ASP A 351 -16.21 4.72 10.20
C ASP A 351 -16.68 3.47 9.44
N LEU A 352 -16.18 2.29 9.82
CA LEU A 352 -16.61 1.01 9.24
C LEU A 352 -18.08 0.74 9.57
N ASP A 353 -18.49 0.94 10.84
CA ASP A 353 -19.88 0.81 11.28
C ASP A 353 -20.79 1.83 10.58
N ASP A 354 -20.37 3.09 10.48
CA ASP A 354 -21.09 4.15 9.77
C ASP A 354 -21.42 3.74 8.33
N ILE A 355 -20.46 3.18 7.62
CA ILE A 355 -20.66 2.75 6.22
C ILE A 355 -21.51 1.48 6.16
N VAL A 356 -21.36 0.53 7.07
CA VAL A 356 -22.24 -0.65 7.14
C VAL A 356 -23.69 -0.23 7.36
N ARG A 357 -23.96 0.70 8.28
CA ARG A 357 -25.31 1.27 8.49
C ARG A 357 -25.84 1.98 7.24
N LEU A 358 -24.99 2.74 6.54
CA LEU A 358 -25.33 3.39 5.28
C LEU A 358 -25.75 2.37 4.21
N THR A 359 -25.01 1.26 4.08
CA THR A 359 -25.37 0.20 3.13
C THR A 359 -26.71 -0.41 3.41
N ASN A 360 -27.03 -0.61 4.70
CA ASN A 360 -28.32 -1.14 5.14
C ASN A 360 -29.48 -0.13 4.97
N GLU A 361 -29.24 1.18 5.18
CA GLU A 361 -30.23 2.24 4.98
C GLU A 361 -30.65 2.36 3.51
N PHE A 362 -29.72 2.19 2.56
CA PHE A 362 -29.96 2.41 1.14
C PHE A 362 -30.03 1.15 0.28
N GLY A 363 -29.67 -0.01 0.83
CA GLY A 363 -29.75 -1.30 0.15
C GLY A 363 -28.75 -1.49 -0.98
N PHE A 364 -27.44 -1.27 -0.74
CA PHE A 364 -26.41 -1.47 -1.74
C PHE A 364 -25.17 -2.20 -1.18
N PRO A 365 -24.47 -3.04 -1.98
CA PRO A 365 -23.30 -3.77 -1.54
C PRO A 365 -22.03 -2.93 -1.66
N ILE A 366 -21.02 -3.24 -0.82
CA ILE A 366 -19.64 -2.78 -0.95
C ILE A 366 -18.78 -3.94 -1.43
N ALA A 367 -17.89 -3.70 -2.39
CA ALA A 367 -16.97 -4.71 -2.89
C ALA A 367 -15.78 -4.90 -1.95
N SER A 368 -15.23 -3.78 -1.43
CA SER A 368 -14.07 -3.82 -0.55
C SER A 368 -13.96 -2.58 0.33
N PHE A 369 -13.54 -2.77 1.57
CA PHE A 369 -12.98 -1.74 2.41
C PHE A 369 -11.47 -1.65 2.18
N HIS A 370 -10.94 -0.45 2.08
CA HIS A 370 -9.54 -0.18 1.83
C HIS A 370 -8.87 0.49 3.03
N HIS A 371 -7.62 0.13 3.30
CA HIS A 371 -6.86 0.41 4.52
C HIS A 371 -7.46 -0.28 5.72
N ALA A 372 -8.63 0.14 6.16
CA ALA A 372 -9.46 -0.52 7.16
C ALA A 372 -8.62 -1.07 8.33
N SER A 373 -7.78 -0.22 8.90
CA SER A 373 -6.73 -0.61 9.86
C SER A 373 -7.28 -1.28 11.12
N GLU A 374 -8.55 -1.03 11.47
CA GLU A 374 -9.25 -1.64 12.59
C GLU A 374 -10.29 -2.70 12.20
N ALA A 375 -10.43 -3.02 10.90
CA ALA A 375 -11.39 -4.02 10.42
C ALA A 375 -11.25 -5.39 11.10
N TRP A 376 -10.03 -5.77 11.46
CA TRP A 376 -9.73 -7.02 12.15
C TRP A 376 -10.23 -7.08 13.59
N LEU A 377 -10.58 -5.93 14.19
CA LEU A 377 -11.20 -5.83 15.53
C LEU A 377 -12.72 -6.02 15.47
N VAL A 378 -13.34 -5.73 14.32
CA VAL A 378 -14.80 -5.72 14.15
C VAL A 378 -15.29 -6.61 12.99
N PRO A 379 -14.84 -7.87 12.89
CA PRO A 379 -15.21 -8.74 11.77
C PRO A 379 -16.72 -8.97 11.68
N ASP A 380 -17.43 -9.02 12.79
CA ASP A 380 -18.87 -9.25 12.84
C ASP A 380 -19.69 -8.03 12.36
N VAL A 381 -19.17 -6.82 12.51
CA VAL A 381 -19.76 -5.62 11.91
C VAL A 381 -19.68 -5.71 10.39
N LEU A 382 -18.51 -6.08 9.85
CA LEU A 382 -18.31 -6.20 8.39
C LEU A 382 -19.24 -7.25 7.76
N LYS A 383 -19.53 -8.34 8.47
CA LYS A 383 -20.46 -9.39 8.02
C LYS A 383 -21.91 -8.91 7.92
N GLN A 384 -22.25 -7.78 8.54
CA GLN A 384 -23.59 -7.17 8.50
C GLN A 384 -23.77 -6.21 7.31
N THR A 385 -22.75 -6.05 6.46
CA THR A 385 -22.85 -5.21 5.25
C THR A 385 -23.95 -5.74 4.33
N TRP A 386 -24.81 -4.85 3.85
CA TRP A 386 -25.86 -5.24 2.92
C TRP A 386 -25.29 -5.90 1.67
N GLY A 387 -25.87 -7.03 1.24
CA GLY A 387 -25.44 -7.75 0.04
C GLY A 387 -24.25 -8.70 0.25
N GLY A 388 -23.76 -8.83 1.47
CA GLY A 388 -22.71 -9.78 1.85
C GLY A 388 -21.40 -9.15 2.33
N THR A 389 -20.54 -9.98 2.90
CA THR A 389 -19.27 -9.56 3.49
C THR A 389 -18.31 -9.02 2.42
N PRO A 390 -17.84 -7.77 2.53
CA PRO A 390 -16.88 -7.18 1.59
C PRO A 390 -15.47 -7.76 1.81
N ALA A 391 -14.61 -7.65 0.79
CA ALA A 391 -13.19 -7.87 0.97
C ALA A 391 -12.55 -6.74 1.78
N VAL A 392 -11.43 -7.02 2.44
CA VAL A 392 -10.65 -6.00 3.14
C VAL A 392 -9.28 -5.89 2.47
N ALA A 393 -9.01 -4.73 1.88
CA ALA A 393 -7.77 -4.42 1.19
C ALA A 393 -6.85 -3.60 2.10
N ILE A 394 -5.82 -4.26 2.65
CA ILE A 394 -4.94 -3.70 3.69
C ILE A 394 -3.47 -3.73 3.29
N PHE A 395 -2.64 -3.09 4.10
CA PHE A 395 -1.19 -3.23 4.07
C PHE A 395 -0.73 -4.30 5.06
N ALA A 396 0.35 -4.98 4.73
CA ALA A 396 1.09 -5.82 5.67
C ALA A 396 2.26 -5.06 6.29
N SER A 397 3.02 -4.32 5.48
CA SER A 397 4.21 -3.60 5.94
C SER A 397 3.91 -2.19 6.46
N ASN A 398 2.95 -1.50 5.87
CA ASN A 398 2.64 -0.09 6.15
C ASN A 398 1.30 0.08 6.91
N HIS A 399 1.01 -0.78 7.86
CA HIS A 399 -0.29 -0.81 8.52
C HIS A 399 -0.52 0.33 9.53
N ARG A 400 0.51 1.10 9.94
CA ARG A 400 0.43 2.22 10.90
C ARG A 400 0.88 3.55 10.33
N TYR A 401 0.68 3.82 9.08
CA TYR A 401 1.25 4.98 8.39
C TYR A 401 0.49 6.29 8.55
N LYS A 402 -0.65 6.27 9.26
CA LYS A 402 -1.50 7.44 9.48
C LYS A 402 -2.08 7.46 10.90
N ARG A 403 -2.65 8.61 11.26
CA ARG A 403 -3.28 8.85 12.56
C ARG A 403 -4.35 7.82 12.88
N GLU A 404 -5.31 7.59 11.99
CA GLU A 404 -6.41 6.65 12.18
C GLU A 404 -6.01 5.19 11.94
N SER A 405 -4.72 4.91 11.69
CA SER A 405 -4.18 3.55 11.58
C SER A 405 -3.33 3.13 12.80
N TYR A 406 -3.38 3.85 13.88
CA TYR A 406 -2.55 3.61 15.06
C TYR A 406 -2.73 2.21 15.68
N ARG A 407 -3.97 1.67 15.68
CA ARG A 407 -4.29 0.29 16.11
C ARG A 407 -4.09 -0.77 15.02
N GLY A 408 -3.55 -0.40 13.86
CA GLY A 408 -3.21 -1.34 12.81
C GLY A 408 -2.26 -2.43 13.31
N SER A 409 -2.41 -3.65 12.77
CA SER A 409 -1.63 -4.81 13.19
C SER A 409 -1.09 -5.59 12.00
N GLN A 410 0.15 -6.03 12.10
CA GLN A 410 0.76 -6.97 11.16
C GLN A 410 0.03 -8.32 11.11
N PHE A 411 -0.75 -8.64 12.12
CA PHE A 411 -1.56 -9.85 12.21
C PHE A 411 -2.95 -9.70 11.59
N ALA A 412 -3.36 -8.49 11.20
CA ALA A 412 -4.67 -8.21 10.65
C ALA A 412 -5.04 -9.11 9.45
N PRO A 413 -4.14 -9.40 8.47
CA PRO A 413 -4.45 -10.30 7.37
C PRO A 413 -4.85 -11.69 7.84
N ARG A 414 -4.15 -12.23 8.84
CA ARG A 414 -4.44 -13.55 9.40
C ARG A 414 -5.74 -13.56 10.17
N VAL A 415 -5.98 -12.56 11.03
CA VAL A 415 -7.21 -12.47 11.85
C VAL A 415 -8.45 -12.34 10.96
N LEU A 416 -8.39 -11.52 9.92
CA LEU A 416 -9.49 -11.39 8.95
C LEU A 416 -9.76 -12.71 8.24
N ALA A 417 -8.71 -13.41 7.78
CA ALA A 417 -8.84 -14.69 7.12
C ALA A 417 -9.43 -15.77 8.05
N ASP A 418 -9.03 -15.81 9.33
CA ASP A 418 -9.58 -16.71 10.34
C ASP A 418 -11.08 -16.44 10.61
N ASN A 419 -11.55 -15.22 10.32
CA ASN A 419 -12.96 -14.83 10.38
C ASN A 419 -13.68 -14.94 9.02
N GLU A 420 -13.10 -15.64 8.06
CA GLU A 420 -13.67 -15.84 6.71
C GLU A 420 -13.90 -14.55 5.91
N ILE A 421 -13.20 -13.46 6.26
CA ILE A 421 -13.23 -12.21 5.51
C ILE A 421 -12.17 -12.27 4.40
N PRO A 422 -12.53 -12.03 3.13
CA PRO A 422 -11.58 -12.05 2.03
C PRO A 422 -10.52 -10.95 2.19
N VAL A 423 -9.24 -11.32 2.21
CA VAL A 423 -8.10 -10.41 2.37
C VAL A 423 -7.49 -10.06 1.03
N VAL A 424 -7.20 -8.79 0.81
CA VAL A 424 -6.45 -8.28 -0.33
C VAL A 424 -5.24 -7.50 0.17
N MET A 425 -4.05 -7.83 -0.36
CA MET A 425 -2.87 -6.98 -0.21
C MET A 425 -2.81 -6.00 -1.39
N LYS A 426 -2.48 -4.74 -1.12
CA LYS A 426 -2.52 -3.66 -2.11
C LYS A 426 -1.38 -2.68 -1.92
N SER A 427 -1.14 -1.82 -2.91
CA SER A 427 -0.07 -0.81 -2.83
C SER A 427 -0.54 0.57 -2.38
N ASP A 428 -1.75 0.98 -2.77
CA ASP A 428 -2.16 2.40 -2.70
C ASP A 428 -1.12 3.31 -3.40
N HIS A 429 -0.59 2.80 -4.53
CA HIS A 429 0.48 3.51 -5.25
C HIS A 429 0.18 5.01 -5.39
N PRO A 430 1.07 5.92 -4.99
CA PRO A 430 2.48 5.71 -4.68
C PRO A 430 2.83 5.58 -3.19
N VAL A 431 1.87 5.41 -2.29
CA VAL A 431 2.14 5.19 -0.85
C VAL A 431 3.12 4.03 -0.66
N LEU A 432 2.84 2.89 -1.29
CA LEU A 432 3.81 1.85 -1.57
C LEU A 432 3.95 1.73 -3.09
N ASN A 433 5.14 1.42 -3.58
CA ASN A 433 5.33 1.18 -5.00
C ASN A 433 4.58 -0.10 -5.42
N SER A 434 3.66 0.01 -6.40
CA SER A 434 2.88 -1.12 -6.94
C SER A 434 3.76 -2.31 -7.39
N ARG A 435 5.02 -2.05 -7.77
CA ARG A 435 6.02 -3.09 -8.05
C ARG A 435 6.16 -4.12 -6.93
N TYR A 436 5.93 -3.72 -5.68
CA TYR A 436 6.19 -4.55 -4.49
C TYR A 436 4.91 -5.08 -3.85
N VAL A 437 3.80 -5.16 -4.58
CA VAL A 437 2.56 -5.80 -4.10
C VAL A 437 2.81 -7.25 -3.65
N VAL A 438 3.71 -7.98 -4.34
CA VAL A 438 4.11 -9.33 -3.92
C VAL A 438 4.81 -9.32 -2.56
N TYR A 439 5.56 -8.27 -2.23
CA TYR A 439 6.21 -8.13 -0.91
C TYR A 439 5.18 -7.97 0.22
N GLU A 440 4.06 -7.31 -0.03
CA GLU A 440 2.95 -7.24 0.93
C GLU A 440 2.37 -8.65 1.21
N ALA A 441 2.22 -9.48 0.18
CA ALA A 441 1.81 -10.88 0.35
C ALA A 441 2.87 -11.70 1.12
N GLN A 442 4.17 -11.46 0.87
CA GLN A 442 5.28 -12.08 1.60
C GLN A 442 5.25 -11.73 3.08
N GLN A 443 5.05 -10.44 3.41
CA GLN A 443 4.93 -9.98 4.79
C GLN A 443 3.67 -10.53 5.49
N ALA A 444 2.53 -10.55 4.79
CA ALA A 444 1.31 -11.15 5.34
C ALA A 444 1.52 -12.64 5.65
N HIS A 445 2.22 -13.37 4.75
CA HIS A 445 2.61 -14.76 4.99
C HIS A 445 3.57 -14.91 6.17
N TYR A 446 4.57 -14.03 6.27
CA TYR A 446 5.50 -14.03 7.40
C TYR A 446 4.79 -13.91 8.74
N TYR A 447 3.76 -13.09 8.84
CA TYR A 447 2.92 -12.92 10.04
C TYR A 447 1.75 -13.90 10.13
N GLY A 448 1.80 -15.00 9.38
CA GLY A 448 0.96 -16.18 9.58
C GLY A 448 -0.23 -16.33 8.63
N LEU A 449 -0.41 -15.46 7.63
CA LEU A 449 -1.41 -15.73 6.59
C LEU A 449 -1.01 -16.97 5.80
N GLN A 450 -1.95 -17.89 5.61
CA GLN A 450 -1.70 -19.14 4.87
C GLN A 450 -1.15 -18.85 3.46
N PRO A 451 -0.16 -19.62 2.96
CA PRO A 451 0.53 -19.31 1.71
C PRO A 451 -0.39 -19.20 0.51
N HIS A 452 -1.41 -20.07 0.41
CA HIS A 452 -2.38 -20.00 -0.67
C HIS A 452 -3.27 -18.75 -0.60
N LEU A 453 -3.62 -18.28 0.62
CA LEU A 453 -4.36 -17.04 0.81
C LEU A 453 -3.47 -15.81 0.57
N ALA A 454 -2.19 -15.88 0.90
CA ALA A 454 -1.24 -14.82 0.62
C ALA A 454 -1.07 -14.61 -0.90
N LEU A 455 -0.96 -15.68 -1.70
CA LEU A 455 -0.96 -15.56 -3.16
C LEU A 455 -2.33 -15.10 -3.70
N ALA A 456 -3.43 -15.64 -3.17
CA ALA A 456 -4.77 -15.22 -3.57
C ALA A 456 -5.02 -13.74 -3.28
N SER A 457 -4.44 -13.18 -2.21
CA SER A 457 -4.64 -11.79 -1.79
C SER A 457 -4.10 -10.75 -2.79
N VAL A 458 -3.24 -11.15 -3.71
CA VAL A 458 -2.68 -10.30 -4.77
C VAL A 458 -3.06 -10.77 -6.19
N THR A 459 -3.97 -11.75 -6.31
CA THR A 459 -4.39 -12.34 -7.59
C THR A 459 -5.91 -12.53 -7.64
N SER A 460 -6.41 -13.70 -7.22
CA SER A 460 -7.82 -14.11 -7.39
C SER A 460 -8.78 -13.36 -6.47
N THR A 461 -8.37 -12.98 -5.25
CA THR A 461 -9.24 -12.23 -4.32
C THR A 461 -9.51 -10.80 -4.79
N PRO A 462 -8.50 -9.98 -5.18
CA PRO A 462 -8.75 -8.66 -5.75
C PRO A 462 -9.54 -8.73 -7.07
N ALA A 463 -9.28 -9.70 -7.93
CA ALA A 463 -10.05 -9.90 -9.16
C ALA A 463 -11.54 -10.19 -8.87
N ARG A 464 -11.82 -10.98 -7.83
CA ARG A 464 -13.20 -11.26 -7.38
C ARG A 464 -13.86 -10.01 -6.81
N ALA A 465 -13.18 -9.23 -5.98
CA ALA A 465 -13.67 -7.97 -5.46
C ALA A 465 -14.00 -6.98 -6.58
N ALA A 466 -13.18 -6.93 -7.64
CA ALA A 466 -13.44 -6.14 -8.83
C ALA A 466 -14.57 -6.70 -9.74
N GLY A 467 -15.07 -7.93 -9.48
CA GLY A 467 -16.06 -8.59 -10.35
C GLY A 467 -15.49 -9.18 -11.64
N LEU A 468 -14.17 -9.35 -11.71
CA LEU A 468 -13.44 -9.75 -12.93
C LEU A 468 -12.69 -11.10 -12.80
N SER A 469 -13.04 -11.91 -11.79
CA SER A 469 -12.39 -13.20 -11.52
C SER A 469 -12.57 -14.24 -12.64
N HIS A 470 -13.44 -14.01 -13.61
CA HIS A 470 -13.61 -14.83 -14.78
C HIS A 470 -12.51 -14.62 -15.83
N ARG A 471 -11.75 -13.51 -15.74
CA ARG A 471 -10.78 -13.16 -16.76
C ARG A 471 -9.36 -12.81 -16.26
N ILE A 472 -9.21 -12.21 -15.08
CA ILE A 472 -7.90 -11.83 -14.50
C ILE A 472 -7.70 -12.45 -13.13
N GLY A 473 -6.45 -12.51 -12.67
CA GLY A 473 -6.09 -13.03 -11.35
C GLY A 473 -6.30 -14.55 -11.20
N ILE A 474 -6.55 -15.25 -12.29
CA ILE A 474 -6.75 -16.69 -12.38
C ILE A 474 -6.12 -17.21 -13.66
N LEU A 475 -5.61 -18.43 -13.63
CA LEU A 475 -5.24 -19.19 -14.83
C LEU A 475 -6.29 -20.29 -15.06
N ALA A 476 -7.10 -20.08 -16.08
CA ALA A 476 -8.12 -21.02 -16.54
C ALA A 476 -8.26 -20.91 -18.06
N GLU A 477 -8.69 -21.96 -18.73
CA GLU A 477 -8.96 -21.89 -20.16
C GLU A 477 -9.97 -20.78 -20.46
N GLY A 478 -9.67 -19.94 -21.47
CA GLY A 478 -10.46 -18.78 -21.86
C GLY A 478 -10.28 -17.55 -21.00
N ALA A 479 -9.56 -17.59 -19.86
CA ALA A 479 -9.16 -16.40 -19.14
C ALA A 479 -8.14 -15.58 -19.94
N ASP A 480 -7.98 -14.31 -19.62
CA ASP A 480 -6.98 -13.46 -20.27
C ASP A 480 -5.56 -14.01 -20.04
N ALA A 481 -4.72 -13.93 -21.07
CA ALA A 481 -3.35 -14.43 -21.01
C ALA A 481 -2.42 -13.47 -20.24
N ASP A 482 -2.72 -13.23 -18.96
CA ASP A 482 -1.93 -12.47 -18.01
C ASP A 482 -1.19 -13.46 -17.11
N VAL A 483 0.11 -13.61 -17.30
CA VAL A 483 0.91 -14.69 -16.71
C VAL A 483 2.25 -14.16 -16.22
N VAL A 484 2.71 -14.66 -15.07
CA VAL A 484 4.04 -14.35 -14.53
C VAL A 484 4.84 -15.63 -14.33
N LEU A 485 6.02 -15.67 -14.92
CA LEU A 485 7.05 -16.69 -14.68
C LEU A 485 8.07 -16.14 -13.67
N TRP A 486 8.27 -16.85 -12.55
CA TRP A 486 9.10 -16.40 -11.44
C TRP A 486 10.49 -17.07 -11.42
N ASP A 487 11.45 -16.43 -10.76
CA ASP A 487 12.80 -16.97 -10.48
C ASP A 487 12.83 -17.91 -9.26
N SER A 488 11.85 -17.78 -8.39
CA SER A 488 11.69 -18.51 -7.12
C SER A 488 10.20 -18.62 -6.78
N HIS A 489 9.84 -19.27 -5.65
CA HIS A 489 8.46 -19.19 -5.18
C HIS A 489 8.10 -17.71 -4.88
N PRO A 490 6.96 -17.18 -5.33
CA PRO A 490 6.63 -15.74 -5.20
C PRO A 490 6.65 -15.21 -3.77
N LEU A 491 6.41 -16.07 -2.77
CA LEU A 491 6.45 -15.69 -1.36
C LEU A 491 7.87 -15.66 -0.75
N HIS A 492 8.90 -16.02 -1.49
CA HIS A 492 10.28 -15.81 -1.03
C HIS A 492 10.66 -14.33 -1.10
N LEU A 493 11.35 -13.87 -0.06
CA LEU A 493 11.94 -12.54 -0.04
C LEU A 493 12.85 -12.34 -1.26
N GLY A 494 12.63 -11.23 -1.99
CA GLY A 494 13.38 -10.92 -3.19
C GLY A 494 13.00 -11.77 -4.43
N ALA A 495 11.83 -12.42 -4.45
CA ALA A 495 11.30 -13.06 -5.66
C ALA A 495 11.12 -12.04 -6.79
N VAL A 496 11.55 -12.39 -7.99
CA VAL A 496 11.55 -11.50 -9.16
C VAL A 496 10.93 -12.23 -10.35
N PRO A 497 10.06 -11.57 -11.14
CA PRO A 497 9.60 -12.12 -12.41
C PRO A 497 10.75 -12.30 -13.41
N ARG A 498 10.83 -13.47 -14.05
CA ARG A 498 11.69 -13.73 -15.22
C ARG A 498 11.03 -13.28 -16.52
N GLN A 499 9.69 -13.38 -16.58
CA GLN A 499 8.88 -12.82 -17.64
C GLN A 499 7.46 -12.56 -17.13
N VAL A 500 6.84 -11.55 -17.74
CA VAL A 500 5.43 -11.20 -17.53
C VAL A 500 4.77 -11.13 -18.89
N TRP A 501 3.64 -11.81 -19.07
CA TRP A 501 2.77 -11.67 -20.23
C TRP A 501 1.50 -10.95 -19.84
N ILE A 502 1.10 -10.00 -20.67
CA ILE A 502 -0.19 -9.31 -20.58
C ILE A 502 -0.88 -9.43 -21.94
N ASP A 503 -2.10 -9.94 -21.94
CA ASP A 503 -2.81 -10.29 -23.19
C ASP A 503 -2.00 -11.24 -24.09
N GLY A 504 -1.17 -12.12 -23.49
CA GLY A 504 -0.29 -13.03 -24.21
C GLY A 504 1.02 -12.40 -24.76
N ILE A 505 1.23 -11.09 -24.55
CA ILE A 505 2.40 -10.36 -25.05
C ILE A 505 3.45 -10.24 -23.95
N ALA A 506 4.67 -10.70 -24.20
CA ALA A 506 5.78 -10.60 -23.27
C ALA A 506 6.20 -9.14 -23.03
N GLN A 507 6.43 -8.78 -21.76
CA GLN A 507 6.66 -7.39 -21.32
C GLN A 507 8.11 -7.09 -20.95
N LEU A 508 8.90 -8.08 -20.53
CA LEU A 508 10.26 -7.89 -19.99
C LEU A 508 11.35 -8.28 -21.00
N GLY A 509 12.58 -7.82 -20.78
CA GLY A 509 13.78 -8.23 -21.53
C GLY A 509 14.04 -7.51 -22.85
N ARG A 510 13.43 -6.36 -23.06
CA ARG A 510 13.68 -5.51 -24.23
C ARG A 510 14.65 -4.39 -23.89
N ALA A 511 15.82 -4.45 -24.51
CA ALA A 511 16.85 -3.40 -24.39
C ALA A 511 16.51 -2.13 -25.19
N ASP A 512 15.37 -2.11 -25.89
CA ASP A 512 15.07 -1.05 -26.83
C ASP A 512 13.97 -0.12 -26.35
N THR A 513 14.21 1.11 -26.62
CA THR A 513 13.40 2.33 -26.50
C THR A 513 11.99 2.27 -27.11
N ALA A 514 11.53 1.13 -27.62
CA ALA A 514 10.16 0.95 -28.08
C ALA A 514 9.18 0.92 -26.91
N LEU A 515 8.45 2.00 -26.77
CA LEU A 515 7.45 2.20 -25.70
C LEU A 515 6.29 1.17 -25.68
N THR A 516 6.18 0.35 -26.72
CA THR A 516 5.18 -0.71 -26.83
C THR A 516 5.83 -2.03 -27.19
N PRO A 517 5.56 -3.13 -26.44
CA PRO A 517 6.01 -4.46 -26.82
C PRO A 517 5.48 -4.84 -28.20
N ALA A 518 6.32 -5.41 -29.06
CA ALA A 518 5.86 -5.92 -30.34
C ALA A 518 5.17 -7.29 -30.13
N PRO A 519 3.97 -7.49 -30.70
CA PRO A 519 3.19 -8.70 -30.48
C PRO A 519 3.88 -9.96 -30.99
N ASP A 520 4.71 -9.84 -32.00
CA ASP A 520 5.44 -10.90 -32.71
C ASP A 520 6.85 -11.17 -32.18
N ALA A 521 7.30 -10.43 -31.16
CA ALA A 521 8.64 -10.62 -30.63
C ALA A 521 8.79 -11.93 -29.86
N GLU A 522 9.98 -12.53 -29.93
CA GLU A 522 10.36 -13.64 -29.05
C GLU A 522 10.34 -13.18 -27.58
N PRO A 523 9.75 -13.97 -26.68
CA PRO A 523 9.79 -13.66 -25.25
C PRO A 523 11.22 -13.83 -24.73
N VAL A 524 11.88 -12.72 -24.44
CA VAL A 524 13.21 -12.72 -23.86
C VAL A 524 13.10 -13.01 -22.37
N LEU A 525 13.72 -14.06 -21.87
CA LEU A 525 13.83 -14.34 -20.45
C LEU A 525 14.93 -13.48 -19.82
N VAL A 526 14.63 -12.90 -18.68
CA VAL A 526 15.61 -12.16 -17.89
C VAL A 526 16.52 -13.15 -17.17
N GLY A 527 17.48 -13.70 -17.90
CA GLY A 527 18.49 -14.64 -17.40
C GLY A 527 17.95 -15.97 -16.86
N PRO A 528 18.80 -16.97 -16.64
CA PRO A 528 18.43 -18.17 -15.90
C PRO A 528 18.29 -17.83 -14.40
N PRO A 529 17.45 -18.57 -13.66
CA PRO A 529 17.37 -18.37 -12.21
C PRO A 529 18.72 -18.73 -11.58
N LYS A 530 19.30 -17.80 -10.83
CA LYS A 530 20.57 -18.00 -10.13
C LYS A 530 20.37 -18.44 -8.68
N LYS A 531 19.14 -18.39 -8.20
CA LYS A 531 18.73 -18.88 -6.89
C LYS A 531 18.67 -20.40 -6.88
N GLY A 532 19.19 -21.02 -5.82
CA GLY A 532 19.21 -22.47 -5.66
C GLY A 532 17.79 -23.06 -5.54
N SER A 533 17.67 -24.40 -5.70
CA SER A 533 16.39 -25.14 -5.70
C SER A 533 15.56 -24.93 -4.42
N VAL A 534 16.17 -24.62 -3.28
CA VAL A 534 15.46 -24.31 -2.02
C VAL A 534 14.50 -23.14 -2.17
N PHE A 535 14.81 -22.18 -3.03
CA PHE A 535 13.92 -21.04 -3.30
C PHE A 535 12.72 -21.38 -4.17
N GLY A 536 12.64 -22.60 -4.69
CA GLY A 536 11.46 -23.13 -5.39
C GLY A 536 10.38 -23.69 -4.45
N GLU A 537 10.66 -23.83 -3.16
CA GLU A 537 9.67 -24.32 -2.20
C GLU A 537 8.99 -23.14 -1.48
N ILE A 538 7.84 -23.37 -0.82
CA ILE A 538 7.16 -22.35 -0.02
C ILE A 538 8.07 -21.99 1.16
N PRO A 539 8.38 -20.70 1.41
CA PRO A 539 9.23 -20.33 2.52
C PRO A 539 8.60 -20.68 3.87
N ALA A 540 9.38 -21.29 4.75
CA ALA A 540 8.97 -21.46 6.14
C ALA A 540 8.88 -20.09 6.85
N VAL A 541 7.94 -19.96 7.77
CA VAL A 541 7.73 -18.76 8.58
C VAL A 541 7.58 -19.13 10.06
N PRO A 542 7.87 -18.22 11.00
CA PRO A 542 7.69 -18.47 12.42
C PRO A 542 6.22 -18.66 12.82
N SER A 543 5.97 -19.33 13.96
CA SER A 543 4.67 -19.21 14.62
C SER A 543 4.56 -17.87 15.33
N TRP A 544 3.41 -17.22 15.11
CA TRP A 544 3.02 -15.94 15.70
C TRP A 544 1.72 -16.06 16.51
N ASP A 545 1.32 -17.27 16.93
CA ASP A 545 0.01 -17.50 17.53
C ASP A 545 -0.19 -16.76 18.84
N GLU A 546 0.85 -16.66 19.67
CA GLU A 546 0.77 -15.96 20.95
C GLU A 546 0.71 -14.45 20.77
N GLU A 547 1.61 -13.90 19.94
CA GLU A 547 1.64 -12.45 19.64
C GLU A 547 0.36 -12.00 18.96
N ARG A 548 -0.23 -12.85 18.12
CA ARG A 548 -1.54 -12.59 17.48
C ARG A 548 -2.67 -12.56 18.51
N LYS A 549 -2.71 -13.51 19.46
CA LYS A 549 -3.68 -13.52 20.54
C LYS A 549 -3.55 -12.28 21.42
N GLU A 550 -2.33 -11.89 21.75
CA GLU A 550 -2.08 -10.64 22.50
C GLU A 550 -2.55 -9.42 21.72
N ALA A 551 -2.27 -9.34 20.41
CA ALA A 551 -2.72 -8.23 19.58
C ALA A 551 -4.26 -8.10 19.59
N VAL A 552 -4.99 -9.21 19.53
CA VAL A 552 -6.46 -9.21 19.62
C VAL A 552 -6.92 -8.82 21.03
N ALA A 553 -6.35 -9.40 22.07
CA ALA A 553 -6.75 -9.14 23.46
C ALA A 553 -6.53 -7.68 23.89
N PHE A 554 -5.56 -7.00 23.31
CA PHE A 554 -5.24 -5.60 23.60
C PHE A 554 -5.65 -4.65 22.45
N GLU A 555 -6.59 -5.06 21.61
CA GLU A 555 -7.15 -4.23 20.52
C GLU A 555 -6.08 -3.50 19.67
N GLY A 556 -5.04 -4.21 19.28
CA GLY A 556 -3.94 -3.69 18.47
C GLY A 556 -2.83 -2.98 19.26
N LEU A 557 -2.98 -2.83 20.55
CA LEU A 557 -2.04 -2.16 21.44
C LEU A 557 -1.47 -3.08 22.54
N PRO A 558 -0.94 -4.27 22.20
CA PRO A 558 -0.35 -5.15 23.21
C PRO A 558 0.85 -4.49 23.89
N PRO A 559 1.15 -4.86 25.15
CA PRO A 559 2.38 -4.48 25.82
C PRO A 559 3.60 -4.88 24.97
N LEU A 560 4.54 -3.98 24.81
CA LEU A 560 5.75 -4.19 24.00
C LEU A 560 7.02 -4.31 24.84
N GLU A 561 6.95 -4.11 26.14
CA GLU A 561 8.03 -4.31 27.07
C GLU A 561 8.47 -5.79 27.06
N PRO A 562 9.73 -6.08 27.43
CA PRO A 562 10.20 -7.45 27.57
C PRO A 562 9.34 -8.26 28.55
N LYS A 563 8.88 -9.45 28.14
CA LYS A 563 8.12 -10.38 29.01
C LYS A 563 8.96 -10.88 30.18
N LYS A 564 10.28 -10.99 29.97
CA LYS A 564 11.22 -11.45 30.97
C LYS A 564 12.57 -10.78 30.74
N ALA A 565 13.19 -10.30 31.81
CA ALA A 565 14.56 -9.81 31.81
C ALA A 565 15.40 -10.72 32.74
N VAL A 566 16.47 -11.30 32.20
CA VAL A 566 17.30 -12.28 32.91
C VAL A 566 18.70 -11.73 33.11
N LYS A 567 19.15 -11.66 34.35
CA LYS A 567 20.55 -11.47 34.72
C LYS A 567 21.16 -12.84 35.00
N GLY A 568 22.48 -12.96 34.83
CA GLY A 568 23.18 -14.20 35.03
C GLY A 568 23.26 -15.06 33.77
N LYS A 569 23.19 -16.37 33.91
CA LYS A 569 23.51 -17.35 32.86
C LYS A 569 22.30 -17.71 32.01
N VAL A 570 22.44 -17.55 30.69
CA VAL A 570 21.47 -18.02 29.67
C VAL A 570 22.22 -18.91 28.69
N VAL A 571 21.66 -20.08 28.40
CA VAL A 571 22.20 -21.06 27.45
C VAL A 571 21.34 -21.14 26.23
N LEU A 572 21.88 -20.79 25.09
CA LEU A 572 21.21 -20.87 23.79
C LEU A 572 21.68 -22.13 23.07
N ARG A 573 20.75 -23.06 22.76
CA ARG A 573 21.04 -24.33 22.10
C ARG A 573 20.58 -24.29 20.64
N ASN A 574 21.05 -25.24 19.86
CA ASN A 574 20.73 -25.37 18.42
C ASN A 574 21.03 -24.10 17.63
N VAL A 575 22.20 -23.51 17.86
CA VAL A 575 22.65 -22.29 17.18
C VAL A 575 23.37 -22.67 15.90
N LEU A 576 22.93 -22.11 14.75
CA LEU A 576 23.57 -22.32 13.45
C LEU A 576 24.62 -21.27 13.14
N GLU A 577 24.47 -20.04 13.58
CA GLU A 577 25.45 -18.98 13.32
C GLU A 577 25.53 -17.96 14.43
N VAL A 578 26.76 -17.47 14.64
CA VAL A 578 27.06 -16.40 15.60
C VAL A 578 27.93 -15.35 14.92
N TRP A 579 27.43 -14.12 14.88
CA TRP A 579 28.15 -12.96 14.36
C TRP A 579 28.43 -11.97 15.49
N ILE A 580 29.64 -11.48 15.57
CA ILE A 580 30.07 -10.53 16.61
C ILE A 580 30.76 -9.32 16.01
N ARG A 581 30.71 -8.20 16.73
CA ARG A 581 31.59 -7.06 16.48
C ARG A 581 33.00 -7.35 16.94
N THR A 582 33.96 -6.84 16.19
CA THR A 582 35.37 -6.85 16.55
C THR A 582 35.97 -5.47 16.22
N GLU A 583 37.16 -5.17 16.68
CA GLU A 583 37.87 -3.94 16.34
C GLU A 583 38.03 -3.72 14.83
N THR A 584 38.08 -4.78 14.04
CA THR A 584 38.24 -4.74 12.57
C THR A 584 36.95 -4.85 11.80
N GLY A 585 35.80 -4.81 12.48
CA GLY A 585 34.44 -4.94 11.89
C GLY A 585 33.73 -6.22 12.35
N LEU A 586 32.79 -6.70 11.54
CA LEU A 586 31.97 -7.87 11.87
C LEU A 586 32.68 -9.18 11.51
N LYS A 587 32.59 -10.19 12.38
CA LYS A 587 33.17 -11.50 12.16
C LYS A 587 32.21 -12.63 12.55
N GLU A 588 32.18 -13.67 11.71
CA GLU A 588 31.56 -14.94 12.07
C GLU A 588 32.37 -15.64 13.14
N ARG A 589 31.76 -15.89 14.30
CA ARG A 589 32.37 -16.59 15.43
C ARG A 589 32.06 -18.07 15.41
N TRP A 590 30.91 -18.46 14.87
CA TRP A 590 30.46 -19.84 14.75
C TRP A 590 29.64 -20.02 13.49
N SER A 591 29.83 -21.11 12.77
CA SER A 591 29.07 -21.51 11.61
C SER A 591 28.76 -23.01 11.67
N GLY A 592 27.56 -23.35 12.07
CA GLY A 592 27.08 -24.74 12.07
C GLY A 592 26.99 -25.35 10.68
N MET A 593 26.83 -24.54 9.64
CA MET A 593 26.87 -25.03 8.24
C MET A 593 28.26 -25.50 7.85
N SER A 594 29.29 -24.80 8.27
CA SER A 594 30.71 -25.17 8.02
C SER A 594 31.16 -26.37 8.86
N GLU A 595 30.64 -26.45 10.08
CA GLU A 595 31.03 -27.51 11.05
C GLU A 595 30.13 -28.76 10.91
N GLY A 596 29.01 -28.68 10.18
CA GLY A 596 28.04 -29.79 10.06
C GLY A 596 27.33 -30.16 11.38
N LYS A 597 27.31 -29.25 12.35
CA LYS A 597 26.81 -29.46 13.72
C LYS A 597 26.15 -28.21 14.29
N SER A 598 25.18 -28.39 15.16
CA SER A 598 24.61 -27.27 15.92
C SER A 598 25.56 -26.83 17.03
N GLY A 599 25.51 -25.54 17.35
CA GLY A 599 26.32 -24.93 18.40
C GLY A 599 25.53 -24.59 19.66
N THR A 600 26.29 -24.25 20.69
CA THR A 600 25.77 -23.68 21.94
C THR A 600 26.44 -22.34 22.19
N VAL A 601 25.65 -21.36 22.60
CA VAL A 601 26.11 -20.04 23.05
C VAL A 601 25.72 -19.87 24.52
N VAL A 602 26.70 -19.54 25.37
CA VAL A 602 26.44 -19.19 26.76
C VAL A 602 26.60 -17.68 26.92
N LEU A 603 25.53 -17.05 27.39
CA LEU A 603 25.55 -15.65 27.80
C LEU A 603 25.61 -15.56 29.32
N VAL A 604 26.49 -14.71 29.84
CA VAL A 604 26.54 -14.34 31.25
C VAL A 604 26.39 -12.83 31.35
N ASP A 605 25.38 -12.39 32.06
CA ASP A 605 25.03 -10.97 32.16
C ASP A 605 25.03 -10.27 30.80
N GLY A 606 24.32 -10.88 29.83
CA GLY A 606 24.16 -10.35 28.46
C GLY A 606 25.39 -10.46 27.56
N THR A 607 26.56 -10.89 28.09
CA THR A 607 27.84 -11.02 27.37
C THR A 607 28.04 -12.47 26.91
N ILE A 608 28.56 -12.68 25.71
CA ILE A 608 28.96 -14.01 25.24
C ILE A 608 30.18 -14.48 26.02
N SER A 609 30.01 -15.50 26.88
CA SER A 609 31.11 -16.13 27.62
C SER A 609 31.67 -17.34 26.88
N CYS A 610 30.87 -18.12 26.18
CA CYS A 610 31.31 -19.27 25.39
C CYS A 610 30.52 -19.42 24.10
N VAL A 611 31.19 -19.84 23.03
CA VAL A 611 30.61 -20.27 21.76
C VAL A 611 31.33 -21.50 21.28
N GLY A 612 30.61 -22.57 21.02
CA GLY A 612 31.22 -23.82 20.55
C GLY A 612 30.21 -24.89 20.16
N GLN A 613 30.72 -26.05 19.79
CA GLN A 613 29.86 -27.21 19.49
C GLN A 613 29.04 -27.58 20.73
N GLU A 614 27.90 -28.17 20.53
CA GLU A 614 27.02 -28.67 21.57
C GLU A 614 27.81 -29.57 22.57
N GLY A 615 27.69 -29.27 23.85
CA GLY A 615 28.42 -29.94 24.92
C GLY A 615 29.76 -29.30 25.33
N TRP A 616 30.38 -28.43 24.53
CA TRP A 616 31.67 -27.81 24.88
C TRP A 616 31.58 -26.66 25.90
N CYS A 617 30.46 -25.95 25.90
CA CYS A 617 30.25 -24.76 26.73
C CYS A 617 29.48 -25.05 28.02
N LEU A 618 29.19 -26.31 28.34
CA LEU A 618 28.38 -26.67 29.49
C LEU A 618 29.30 -27.08 30.67
N THR A 619 29.14 -26.45 31.83
CA THR A 619 29.61 -26.89 33.13
C THR A 619 28.43 -27.41 33.91
N GLU A 620 28.63 -28.43 34.75
CA GLU A 620 27.59 -29.15 35.48
C GLU A 620 26.82 -28.35 36.56
N GLU A 621 27.01 -27.05 36.62
CA GLU A 621 26.28 -26.19 37.57
C GLU A 621 25.14 -25.45 36.82
N ASP A 622 23.96 -25.69 37.13
CA ASP A 622 22.93 -25.34 37.38
C ASP A 622 21.71 -24.63 37.10
N ASP A 623 21.25 -23.57 37.53
CA ASP A 623 20.06 -22.69 37.34
C ASP A 623 20.13 -21.79 36.10
N ALA A 624 20.70 -22.23 34.98
CA ALA A 624 20.74 -21.48 33.75
C ALA A 624 19.42 -21.59 33.00
N LEU A 625 18.91 -20.46 32.48
CA LEU A 625 17.79 -20.49 31.56
C LEU A 625 18.26 -21.04 30.20
N GLU A 626 17.74 -22.20 29.83
CA GLU A 626 18.03 -22.81 28.53
C GLU A 626 16.95 -22.46 27.47
N ILE A 627 17.39 -22.06 26.29
CA ILE A 627 16.54 -21.70 25.15
C ILE A 627 17.00 -22.44 23.91
N ASP A 628 16.09 -23.16 23.26
CA ASP A 628 16.32 -23.78 21.95
C ASP A 628 16.08 -22.80 20.82
N LEU A 629 17.12 -22.46 20.04
CA LEU A 629 17.01 -21.55 18.90
C LEU A 629 16.49 -22.23 17.62
N ARG A 630 16.30 -23.55 17.62
CA ARG A 630 15.76 -24.31 16.47
C ARG A 630 16.47 -23.98 15.15
N GLY A 631 17.80 -23.99 15.19
CA GLY A 631 18.59 -23.58 14.03
C GLY A 631 18.67 -22.07 13.83
N GLY A 632 18.55 -21.33 14.91
CA GLY A 632 18.61 -19.87 14.90
C GLY A 632 20.01 -19.28 14.94
N ALA A 633 20.09 -17.98 15.18
CA ALA A 633 21.31 -17.20 15.12
C ALA A 633 21.44 -16.22 16.29
N VAL A 634 22.69 -15.83 16.57
CA VAL A 634 23.01 -14.67 17.41
C VAL A 634 23.79 -13.68 16.56
N GLY A 635 23.36 -12.43 16.56
CA GLY A 635 24.00 -11.38 15.76
C GLY A 635 24.05 -10.04 16.46
N PRO A 636 24.76 -9.05 15.92
CA PRO A 636 24.81 -7.71 16.48
C PRO A 636 23.43 -7.03 16.42
N GLY A 637 23.13 -6.21 17.41
CA GLY A 637 21.95 -5.34 17.38
C GLY A 637 21.93 -4.47 16.13
N LEU A 638 20.81 -4.47 15.42
CA LEU A 638 20.65 -3.68 14.20
C LEU A 638 20.55 -2.20 14.54
N MET A 639 20.93 -1.38 13.56
CA MET A 639 20.89 0.07 13.66
C MET A 639 20.12 0.66 12.48
N THR A 640 19.36 1.72 12.70
CA THR A 640 18.64 2.46 11.67
C THR A 640 19.02 3.93 11.63
N PHE A 641 18.82 4.57 10.47
CA PHE A 641 19.05 6.00 10.26
C PHE A 641 17.94 6.62 9.44
N GLY A 642 17.54 7.85 9.75
CA GLY A 642 16.67 8.70 8.92
C GLY A 642 15.20 8.71 9.34
N SER A 643 14.76 7.71 10.09
CA SER A 643 13.39 7.65 10.63
C SER A 643 13.14 8.73 11.67
N PRO A 644 11.90 9.25 11.80
CA PRO A 644 11.49 10.06 12.95
C PRO A 644 11.26 9.21 14.20
N LEU A 645 11.85 8.04 14.30
CA LEU A 645 11.72 7.13 15.42
C LEU A 645 12.10 7.83 16.72
N GLY A 646 11.21 7.80 17.72
CA GLY A 646 11.39 8.54 18.96
C GLY A 646 11.13 10.05 18.84
N ILE A 647 10.74 10.58 17.69
CA ILE A 647 10.36 11.99 17.51
C ILE A 647 8.84 12.13 17.35
N GLU A 648 8.17 11.07 16.99
CA GLU A 648 6.71 10.99 16.88
C GLU A 648 6.18 9.69 17.49
N GLU A 649 4.97 9.75 18.10
CA GLU A 649 4.24 8.55 18.51
C GLU A 649 3.24 8.13 17.45
N ILE A 650 2.38 9.03 17.01
CA ILE A 650 1.34 8.77 16.00
C ILE A 650 1.66 9.59 14.75
N THR A 651 1.93 8.90 13.65
CA THR A 651 2.22 9.54 12.36
C THR A 651 1.04 10.43 11.94
N GLN A 652 1.34 11.70 11.58
CA GLN A 652 0.38 12.73 11.20
C GLN A 652 -0.53 13.27 12.32
N GLU A 653 -0.35 12.86 13.58
CA GLU A 653 -1.01 13.51 14.73
C GLU A 653 -0.06 14.53 15.37
N LEU A 654 -0.25 15.80 15.05
CA LEU A 654 0.67 16.88 15.42
C LEU A 654 0.89 17.02 16.93
N SER A 655 -0.12 16.69 17.73
CA SER A 655 -0.04 16.73 19.20
C SER A 655 0.88 15.68 19.82
N THR A 656 1.29 14.67 19.05
CA THR A 656 2.20 13.58 19.46
C THR A 656 3.57 13.67 18.77
N GLN A 657 3.84 14.77 18.08
CA GLN A 657 5.09 15.03 17.36
C GLN A 657 5.83 16.21 18.00
N ASP A 658 7.10 16.38 17.64
CA ASP A 658 7.91 17.54 18.07
C ASP A 658 7.32 18.88 17.63
N GLY A 659 6.62 18.91 16.50
CA GLY A 659 6.02 20.11 15.93
C GLY A 659 6.70 20.57 14.65
N LEU A 660 6.50 21.85 14.28
CA LEU A 660 7.05 22.39 13.06
C LEU A 660 8.52 22.79 13.27
N LEU A 661 9.38 22.18 12.48
CA LEU A 661 10.79 22.53 12.42
C LEU A 661 10.96 23.91 11.78
N TYR A 662 11.72 24.76 12.43
CA TYR A 662 11.99 26.10 12.01
C TYR A 662 13.32 26.19 11.22
N ASN A 663 13.31 26.87 10.06
CA ASN A 663 14.52 27.11 9.27
C ASN A 663 15.08 28.51 9.55
N PRO A 664 16.26 28.64 10.18
CA PRO A 664 16.84 29.92 10.56
C PRO A 664 17.22 30.80 9.36
N TYR A 665 17.21 30.29 8.14
CA TYR A 665 17.56 31.03 6.90
C TYR A 665 16.37 31.48 6.06
N ILE A 666 15.15 31.15 6.48
CA ILE A 666 13.92 31.65 5.85
C ILE A 666 13.38 32.84 6.67
N ALA A 667 12.94 33.90 5.98
CA ALA A 667 12.28 35.03 6.62
C ALA A 667 11.13 34.60 7.54
N ASN A 668 10.97 35.19 8.71
CA ASN A 668 10.01 34.90 9.78
C ASN A 668 10.51 33.98 10.89
N THR A 669 11.75 34.15 11.33
CA THR A 669 12.24 33.53 12.57
C THR A 669 11.30 33.81 13.72
N PRO A 670 10.82 32.83 14.49
CA PRO A 670 10.12 33.11 15.72
C PRO A 670 10.96 34.03 16.61
N LYS A 671 10.40 35.12 17.10
CA LYS A 671 11.10 36.10 17.96
C LYS A 671 11.79 35.44 19.16
N ILE A 672 11.29 34.30 19.61
CA ILE A 672 11.88 33.52 20.72
C ILE A 672 13.28 33.00 20.40
N LEU A 673 13.65 32.83 19.11
CA LEU A 673 14.98 32.33 18.70
C LEU A 673 16.01 33.47 18.55
N GLY A 674 15.61 34.74 18.61
CA GLY A 674 16.48 35.86 18.36
C GLY A 674 16.92 36.00 16.89
N ASP A 675 17.86 36.92 16.64
CA ASP A 675 18.32 37.24 15.27
C ASP A 675 19.37 36.24 14.72
N SER A 676 20.07 35.51 15.61
CA SER A 676 21.18 34.63 15.23
C SER A 676 20.78 33.17 14.92
N GLY A 677 19.56 32.76 15.20
CA GLY A 677 19.03 31.41 14.96
C GLY A 677 19.75 30.30 15.75
N ALA A 678 19.01 29.45 16.45
CA ALA A 678 19.54 28.27 17.13
C ALA A 678 19.61 27.08 16.19
N VAL A 679 20.58 26.19 16.37
CA VAL A 679 20.61 24.89 15.72
C VAL A 679 19.80 23.92 16.57
N VAL A 680 18.65 23.50 16.07
CA VAL A 680 17.76 22.55 16.75
C VAL A 680 18.44 21.19 16.88
N ARG A 681 18.13 20.48 17.96
CA ARG A 681 18.74 19.19 18.29
C ARG A 681 17.67 18.13 18.48
N ALA A 682 17.78 17.04 17.75
CA ALA A 682 16.83 15.93 17.86
C ALA A 682 16.80 15.30 19.27
N VAL A 683 17.89 15.42 20.02
CA VAL A 683 17.93 14.92 21.41
C VAL A 683 16.94 15.63 22.33
N ASP A 684 16.60 16.86 22.05
CA ASP A 684 15.69 17.66 22.88
C ASP A 684 14.20 17.29 22.61
N ALA A 685 13.93 16.65 21.46
CA ALA A 685 12.60 16.21 21.02
C ALA A 685 12.33 14.72 21.29
N LEU A 686 13.33 13.97 21.83
CA LEU A 686 13.17 12.52 21.98
C LEU A 686 12.05 12.14 22.95
N GLN A 687 11.18 11.28 22.48
CA GLN A 687 10.17 10.56 23.23
C GLN A 687 10.61 9.08 23.36
N PHE A 688 10.71 8.60 24.58
CA PHE A 688 11.07 7.21 24.85
C PHE A 688 9.82 6.35 25.02
N GLY A 689 9.93 5.06 24.69
CA GLY A 689 8.80 4.14 24.76
C GLY A 689 7.76 4.34 23.66
N THR A 690 8.07 5.10 22.59
CA THR A 690 7.18 5.22 21.45
C THR A 690 6.92 3.84 20.83
N ARG A 691 5.69 3.60 20.40
CA ARG A 691 5.27 2.28 19.92
C ARG A 691 6.13 1.78 18.76
N ASN A 692 6.44 2.64 17.79
CA ASN A 692 7.29 2.26 16.66
C ASN A 692 8.72 1.93 17.10
N ALA A 693 9.29 2.61 18.11
CA ALA A 693 10.61 2.29 18.65
C ALA A 693 10.63 0.92 19.35
N LEU A 694 9.60 0.60 20.13
CA LEU A 694 9.48 -0.70 20.81
C LEU A 694 9.23 -1.84 19.81
N VAL A 695 8.41 -1.63 18.79
CA VAL A 695 8.21 -2.63 17.72
C VAL A 695 9.50 -2.84 16.93
N ALA A 696 10.24 -1.78 16.61
CA ALA A 696 11.54 -1.88 15.96
C ALA A 696 12.55 -2.66 16.84
N ARG A 697 12.55 -2.44 18.16
CA ARG A 697 13.38 -3.21 19.11
C ARG A 697 13.03 -4.70 19.05
N ARG A 698 11.74 -5.06 19.07
CA ARG A 698 11.28 -6.45 18.95
C ARG A 698 11.63 -7.08 17.59
N ALA A 699 11.94 -6.26 16.57
CA ALA A 699 12.46 -6.70 15.27
C ALA A 699 14.01 -6.75 15.23
N GLY A 700 14.70 -6.45 16.34
CA GLY A 700 16.15 -6.52 16.45
C GLY A 700 16.87 -5.18 16.24
N VAL A 701 16.16 -4.06 16.06
CA VAL A 701 16.75 -2.72 15.95
C VAL A 701 17.05 -2.21 17.37
N ALA A 702 18.30 -2.34 17.80
CA ALA A 702 18.74 -1.94 19.13
C ALA A 702 19.00 -0.43 19.24
N TYR A 703 19.41 0.18 18.14
CA TYR A 703 19.81 1.59 18.09
C TYR A 703 19.17 2.31 16.91
N ALA A 704 18.78 3.54 17.14
CA ALA A 704 18.25 4.40 16.06
C ALA A 704 18.98 5.74 16.04
N THR A 705 19.26 6.24 14.85
CA THR A 705 19.71 7.61 14.66
C THR A 705 18.59 8.37 13.97
N SER A 706 17.99 9.30 14.71
CA SER A 706 16.89 10.12 14.25
C SER A 706 17.31 11.56 14.06
N SER A 707 16.71 12.20 13.07
CA SER A 707 16.87 13.64 12.83
C SER A 707 15.50 14.31 12.76
N LEU A 708 15.48 15.63 12.91
CA LEU A 708 14.25 16.40 12.83
C LEU A 708 13.84 16.70 11.38
N SER A 709 14.78 16.62 10.44
CA SER A 709 14.49 16.76 9.02
C SER A 709 13.81 15.49 8.49
N LYS A 710 12.63 15.65 7.92
CA LYS A 710 11.86 14.54 7.33
C LYS A 710 11.58 14.83 5.86
N ALA A 711 12.17 14.06 4.98
CA ALA A 711 11.71 13.94 3.60
C ALA A 711 10.63 12.87 3.56
N THR A 712 9.37 13.21 3.40
CA THR A 712 8.29 12.23 3.21
C THR A 712 7.74 12.31 1.79
N LEU A 713 7.17 11.23 1.31
CA LEU A 713 6.51 11.19 0.00
C LEU A 713 5.44 12.29 -0.15
N PHE A 714 4.75 12.64 0.93
CA PHE A 714 3.65 13.63 0.94
C PHE A 714 4.02 14.98 1.59
N GLY A 715 5.27 15.27 1.81
CA GLY A 715 5.74 16.56 2.25
C GLY A 715 6.34 16.56 3.66
N GLY A 716 7.65 16.57 3.74
CA GLY A 716 8.39 17.06 4.89
C GLY A 716 8.80 18.52 4.69
N ALA A 717 9.11 19.25 5.72
CA ALA A 717 9.66 20.59 5.58
C ALA A 717 11.03 20.52 4.90
N SER A 718 11.21 21.17 3.77
CA SER A 718 12.53 21.38 3.20
C SER A 718 13.20 22.51 3.96
N THR A 719 13.80 22.18 5.08
CA THR A 719 14.72 23.09 5.74
C THR A 719 16.11 22.77 5.23
N LEU A 720 16.87 23.79 4.79
CA LEU A 720 18.27 23.60 4.44
C LEU A 720 19.04 22.96 5.60
N ILE A 721 18.73 23.36 6.84
CA ILE A 721 19.35 22.81 8.05
C ILE A 721 18.31 21.96 8.80
N GLY A 722 18.50 20.65 8.79
CA GLY A 722 17.69 19.69 9.53
C GLY A 722 18.05 19.57 11.02
N GLY A 723 19.08 20.29 11.48
CA GLY A 723 19.53 20.27 12.87
C GLY A 723 20.57 19.17 13.18
N LEU A 724 20.69 18.85 14.45
CA LEU A 724 21.66 17.86 14.96
C LEU A 724 20.93 16.54 15.24
N ALA A 725 21.31 15.50 14.51
CA ALA A 725 20.77 14.15 14.68
C ALA A 725 21.24 13.55 16.03
N VAL A 726 20.46 12.65 16.58
CA VAL A 726 20.73 11.92 17.82
C VAL A 726 20.76 10.42 17.59
N THR A 727 21.70 9.71 18.19
CA THR A 727 21.67 8.24 18.29
C THR A 727 21.24 7.83 19.69
N PHE A 728 20.22 6.97 19.77
CA PHE A 728 19.65 6.51 21.04
C PHE A 728 19.32 5.02 21.01
N ARG A 729 19.08 4.45 22.18
CA ARG A 729 18.68 3.06 22.37
C ARG A 729 17.16 2.94 22.33
N THR A 730 16.62 2.10 21.45
CA THR A 730 15.19 1.97 21.17
C THR A 730 14.36 1.45 22.36
N GLY A 731 14.99 0.69 23.27
CA GLY A 731 14.33 0.14 24.47
C GLY A 731 14.56 0.93 25.75
N ALA A 732 15.14 2.13 25.69
CA ALA A 732 15.30 2.96 26.87
C ALA A 732 13.96 3.54 27.33
N ALA A 733 13.75 3.63 28.64
CA ALA A 733 12.51 4.11 29.22
C ALA A 733 12.41 5.66 29.28
N HIS A 734 13.56 6.34 29.40
CA HIS A 734 13.64 7.81 29.43
C HIS A 734 15.08 8.27 29.22
N ALA A 735 15.27 9.55 28.93
CA ALA A 735 16.59 10.15 28.64
C ALA A 735 17.62 10.03 29.76
N LEU A 736 17.17 9.95 31.02
CA LEU A 736 18.06 9.85 32.19
C LEU A 736 18.50 8.42 32.51
N GLN A 737 18.00 7.43 31.78
CA GLN A 737 18.49 6.05 31.91
C GLN A 737 19.92 6.01 31.38
N PRO A 738 20.85 5.31 32.08
CA PRO A 738 22.23 5.15 31.59
C PRO A 738 22.24 4.62 30.16
N ASP A 739 23.04 5.22 29.29
CA ASP A 739 23.21 4.87 27.88
C ASP A 739 21.93 4.92 27.03
N ALA A 740 20.86 5.56 27.51
CA ALA A 740 19.67 5.81 26.72
C ALA A 740 20.00 6.64 25.47
N ILE A 741 20.84 7.66 25.66
CA ILE A 741 21.38 8.48 24.59
C ILE A 741 22.82 8.01 24.33
N VAL A 742 23.03 7.40 23.16
CA VAL A 742 24.33 6.87 22.72
C VAL A 742 25.24 8.02 22.27
N GLN A 743 24.67 8.93 21.45
CA GLN A 743 25.40 10.08 20.95
C GLN A 743 24.42 11.26 20.80
N PRO A 744 24.51 12.28 21.66
CA PRO A 744 23.55 13.40 21.66
C PRO A 744 23.68 14.28 20.41
N THR A 745 24.80 14.19 19.70
CA THR A 745 25.08 14.89 18.45
C THR A 745 25.77 13.92 17.50
N ALA A 746 24.98 13.16 16.76
CA ALA A 746 25.48 12.15 15.83
C ALA A 746 26.00 12.76 14.53
N ALA A 747 25.32 13.79 14.02
CA ALA A 747 25.67 14.47 12.79
C ALA A 747 24.98 15.84 12.69
N LEU A 748 25.55 16.74 11.87
CA LEU A 748 24.83 17.89 11.36
C LEU A 748 24.10 17.46 10.09
N GLN A 749 22.76 17.57 10.08
CA GLN A 749 21.91 17.18 8.97
C GLN A 749 21.45 18.37 8.15
N LEU A 750 21.55 18.24 6.84
CA LEU A 750 21.14 19.21 5.84
C LEU A 750 20.23 18.54 4.81
N HIS A 751 19.48 19.38 4.08
CA HIS A 751 18.73 18.93 2.90
C HIS A 751 19.06 19.86 1.74
N VAL A 752 19.44 19.29 0.58
CA VAL A 752 19.74 20.04 -0.64
C VAL A 752 19.00 19.39 -1.82
N GLY A 753 18.01 20.09 -2.33
CA GLY A 753 17.20 19.59 -3.44
C GLY A 753 16.16 20.58 -3.92
N ARG A 754 15.40 20.17 -4.94
CA ARG A 754 14.25 20.91 -5.45
C ARG A 754 13.02 20.60 -4.62
N ALA A 755 12.07 21.51 -4.62
CA ALA A 755 10.80 21.31 -3.97
C ALA A 755 9.97 20.19 -4.60
N ALA A 756 9.21 19.49 -3.77
CA ALA A 756 8.20 18.57 -4.23
C ALA A 756 6.98 19.33 -4.81
N PRO A 757 6.38 18.86 -5.92
CA PRO A 757 5.35 19.60 -6.68
C PRO A 757 4.05 19.86 -5.92
N TRP A 758 3.75 19.09 -4.88
CA TRP A 758 2.52 19.24 -4.06
C TRP A 758 2.64 20.25 -2.92
N ARG A 759 3.80 20.87 -2.75
CA ARG A 759 3.98 21.98 -1.80
C ARG A 759 3.55 23.29 -2.45
N GLY A 760 2.27 23.57 -2.44
CA GLY A 760 1.79 24.89 -2.81
C GLY A 760 2.29 25.94 -1.81
N THR A 761 2.83 27.05 -2.33
CA THR A 761 2.99 28.35 -1.63
C THR A 761 4.21 28.62 -0.77
N MET A 762 5.13 27.70 -0.47
CA MET A 762 6.40 28.13 0.16
C MET A 762 7.38 28.58 -0.92
N PRO A 763 8.01 29.74 -0.77
CA PRO A 763 9.08 30.13 -1.67
C PRO A 763 10.25 29.18 -1.45
N ASP A 764 10.41 28.25 -2.37
CA ASP A 764 11.52 27.31 -2.32
C ASP A 764 12.79 28.05 -2.67
N VAL A 765 13.74 27.96 -1.76
CA VAL A 765 15.08 28.48 -1.98
C VAL A 765 15.72 27.67 -3.11
N SER A 766 16.14 28.34 -4.17
CA SER A 766 16.76 27.64 -5.33
C SER A 766 17.98 26.81 -4.90
N VAL A 767 18.26 25.72 -5.61
CA VAL A 767 19.45 24.90 -5.36
C VAL A 767 20.72 25.73 -5.36
N SER A 768 20.83 26.72 -6.28
CA SER A 768 21.96 27.65 -6.32
C SER A 768 22.12 28.43 -5.04
N THR A 769 21.02 28.91 -4.45
CA THR A 769 21.02 29.63 -3.17
C THR A 769 21.36 28.67 -2.01
N GLN A 770 20.84 27.45 -2.01
CA GLN A 770 21.17 26.44 -1.01
C GLN A 770 22.69 26.16 -1.02
N ILE A 771 23.28 25.91 -2.20
CA ILE A 771 24.71 25.66 -2.35
C ILE A 771 25.56 26.90 -1.98
N ALA A 772 25.14 28.11 -2.38
CA ALA A 772 25.84 29.34 -2.00
C ALA A 772 25.82 29.55 -0.48
N THR A 773 24.68 29.28 0.16
CA THR A 773 24.57 29.36 1.62
C THR A 773 25.47 28.34 2.30
N LEU A 774 25.46 27.10 1.81
CA LEU A 774 26.30 26.04 2.35
C LEU A 774 27.79 26.34 2.17
N ARG A 775 28.18 26.85 1.00
CA ARG A 775 29.56 27.29 0.75
C ARG A 775 30.00 28.37 1.75
N ARG A 776 29.17 29.39 1.97
CA ARG A 776 29.45 30.44 2.96
C ARG A 776 29.59 29.86 4.37
N LEU A 777 28.66 28.96 4.78
CA LEU A 777 28.68 28.40 6.12
C LEU A 777 29.90 27.47 6.38
N LEU A 778 30.43 26.84 5.35
CA LEU A 778 31.59 25.93 5.50
C LEU A 778 32.92 26.66 5.31
N LEU A 779 32.99 27.70 4.48
CA LEU A 779 34.24 28.43 4.13
C LEU A 779 34.47 29.66 4.97
N ASP A 780 33.45 30.55 5.05
CA ASP A 780 33.59 31.78 5.78
C ASP A 780 33.52 31.50 7.29
N ALA A 781 34.35 32.26 8.03
CA ALA A 781 34.15 32.38 9.43
C ALA A 781 32.82 33.10 9.69
N VAL A 782 31.72 32.38 9.61
CA VAL A 782 30.51 32.75 10.36
C VAL A 782 31.02 32.92 11.78
N ASN A 783 30.79 34.09 12.37
CA ASN A 783 31.30 34.41 13.71
C ASN A 783 31.27 33.19 14.60
N ASP A 784 32.42 32.75 15.08
CA ASP A 784 32.54 31.64 16.04
C ASP A 784 31.64 31.86 17.29
N ASP A 785 31.14 33.08 17.46
CA ASP A 785 30.24 33.48 18.53
C ASP A 785 28.80 32.98 18.31
N GLU A 786 28.39 32.64 17.05
CA GLU A 786 27.07 32.11 16.76
C GLU A 786 27.03 30.58 16.84
N GLU A 787 25.94 30.04 17.37
CA GLU A 787 25.77 28.58 17.51
C GLU A 787 25.87 27.85 16.16
N THR A 788 25.22 28.39 15.14
CA THR A 788 25.27 27.86 13.77
C THR A 788 26.70 27.79 13.23
N GLY A 789 27.47 28.88 13.39
CA GLY A 789 28.88 28.95 12.93
C GLY A 789 29.75 27.88 13.60
N ARG A 790 29.57 27.69 14.90
CA ARG A 790 30.31 26.65 15.66
C ARG A 790 30.05 25.26 15.16
N TRP A 791 28.80 24.90 14.79
CA TRP A 791 28.47 23.58 14.30
C TRP A 791 28.97 23.34 12.87
N PHE A 792 28.84 24.31 11.98
CA PHE A 792 29.38 24.22 10.63
C PHE A 792 30.91 24.13 10.61
N LYS A 793 31.58 24.86 11.52
CA LYS A 793 33.04 24.75 11.70
C LYS A 793 33.45 23.34 12.13
N LYS A 794 32.73 22.75 13.12
CA LYS A 794 32.98 21.35 13.55
C LYS A 794 32.80 20.37 12.39
N ALA A 795 31.80 20.58 11.54
CA ALA A 795 31.56 19.74 10.37
C ALA A 795 32.67 19.93 9.31
N ALA A 796 33.05 21.19 9.02
CA ALA A 796 34.12 21.50 8.08
C ALA A 796 35.48 20.98 8.51
N ASP A 797 35.75 20.98 9.84
CA ASP A 797 36.97 20.40 10.42
C ASP A 797 36.91 18.86 10.58
N GLY A 798 35.81 18.21 10.13
CA GLY A 798 35.62 16.77 10.19
C GLY A 798 35.39 16.19 11.58
N ARG A 799 35.13 17.05 12.58
CA ARG A 799 34.90 16.65 13.99
C ARG A 799 33.56 15.98 14.22
N ILE A 800 32.55 16.30 13.36
CA ILE A 800 31.26 15.65 13.32
C ILE A 800 30.92 15.28 11.87
N PRO A 801 30.13 14.23 11.59
CA PRO A 801 29.61 13.95 10.26
C PRO A 801 28.72 15.10 9.75
N LEU A 802 28.83 15.39 8.45
CA LEU A 802 27.94 16.25 7.70
C LEU A 802 27.08 15.37 6.80
N ILE A 803 25.82 15.17 7.18
CA ILE A 803 24.88 14.37 6.39
C ILE A 803 24.04 15.31 5.53
N ILE A 804 23.98 15.03 4.24
CA ILE A 804 23.20 15.81 3.28
C ILE A 804 22.18 14.90 2.62
N ASP A 805 20.90 15.16 2.86
CA ASP A 805 19.81 14.54 2.12
C ASP A 805 19.79 15.12 0.72
N VAL A 806 20.10 14.26 -0.26
CA VAL A 806 20.21 14.65 -1.68
C VAL A 806 19.92 13.45 -2.58
N GLU A 807 19.01 13.64 -3.53
CA GLU A 807 18.58 12.60 -4.45
C GLU A 807 19.28 12.66 -5.82
N ASN A 808 19.56 13.88 -6.29
CA ASN A 808 19.96 14.15 -7.67
C ASN A 808 21.48 14.12 -7.85
N ALA A 809 21.93 13.37 -8.86
CA ALA A 809 23.37 13.21 -9.15
C ALA A 809 24.08 14.54 -9.50
N ASP A 810 23.42 15.46 -10.21
CA ASP A 810 24.04 16.73 -10.59
C ASP A 810 24.28 17.61 -9.35
N ILE A 811 23.35 17.56 -8.37
CA ILE A 811 23.52 18.23 -7.08
C ILE A 811 24.63 17.54 -6.28
N MET A 812 24.65 16.19 -6.24
CA MET A 812 25.73 15.45 -5.58
C MET A 812 27.10 15.81 -6.16
N ALA A 813 27.22 15.91 -7.49
CA ALA A 813 28.47 16.30 -8.14
C ALA A 813 28.93 17.70 -7.68
N THR A 814 28.02 18.67 -7.59
CA THR A 814 28.29 20.00 -7.08
C THR A 814 28.73 19.98 -5.60
N LEU A 815 28.11 19.13 -4.78
CA LEU A 815 28.51 18.94 -3.39
C LEU A 815 29.89 18.28 -3.24
N LEU A 816 30.25 17.36 -4.14
CA LEU A 816 31.61 16.78 -4.19
C LEU A 816 32.67 17.83 -4.54
N GLN A 817 32.36 18.75 -5.48
CA GLN A 817 33.23 19.88 -5.78
C GLN A 817 33.36 20.83 -4.58
N LEU A 818 32.25 21.19 -3.95
CA LEU A 818 32.26 22.02 -2.74
C LEU A 818 33.08 21.39 -1.61
N LYS A 819 32.95 20.05 -1.44
CA LYS A 819 33.76 19.31 -0.46
C LYS A 819 35.23 19.47 -0.73
N ALA A 820 35.67 19.30 -1.98
CA ALA A 820 37.07 19.46 -2.36
C ALA A 820 37.58 20.89 -2.11
N GLU A 821 36.79 21.92 -2.49
CA GLU A 821 37.09 23.32 -2.24
C GLU A 821 37.30 23.63 -0.75
N VAL A 822 36.40 23.14 0.08
CA VAL A 822 36.49 23.35 1.55
C VAL A 822 37.68 22.61 2.16
N GLU A 823 37.94 21.36 1.75
CA GLU A 823 39.08 20.58 2.24
C GLU A 823 40.43 21.19 1.86
N GLU A 824 40.53 21.73 0.66
CA GLU A 824 41.73 22.45 0.19
C GLU A 824 42.01 23.69 1.03
N LEU A 825 40.97 24.53 1.24
CA LEU A 825 41.12 25.79 1.96
C LEU A 825 41.32 25.63 3.48
N ARG A 826 40.72 24.60 4.08
CA ARG A 826 40.80 24.36 5.53
C ARG A 826 41.90 23.38 5.94
N GLY A 827 42.46 22.62 5.01
CA GLY A 827 43.44 21.57 5.32
C GLY A 827 42.90 20.42 6.17
N ALA A 828 41.58 20.31 6.26
CA ALA A 828 40.89 19.30 7.06
C ALA A 828 39.94 18.50 6.17
N ARG A 829 39.72 17.21 6.52
CA ARG A 829 38.80 16.36 5.75
C ARG A 829 37.39 16.38 6.32
N ILE A 830 36.40 16.70 5.49
CA ILE A 830 34.98 16.66 5.85
C ILE A 830 34.50 15.20 5.83
N ARG A 831 33.83 14.77 6.88
CA ARG A 831 33.11 13.50 6.96
C ARG A 831 31.73 13.66 6.34
N MET A 832 31.68 13.84 4.99
CA MET A 832 30.43 14.01 4.25
C MET A 832 29.77 12.68 3.97
N ILE A 833 28.44 12.64 4.10
CA ILE A 833 27.60 11.47 3.86
C ILE A 833 26.38 11.95 3.06
N PHE A 834 26.06 11.26 1.97
CA PHE A 834 24.82 11.47 1.26
C PHE A 834 23.74 10.54 1.80
N SER A 835 22.57 11.09 2.13
CA SER A 835 21.37 10.36 2.53
C SER A 835 20.29 10.49 1.46
N GLY A 836 19.37 9.53 1.35
CA GLY A 836 18.46 9.41 0.21
C GLY A 836 19.18 8.80 -0.97
N ALA A 837 19.85 9.62 -1.76
CA ALA A 837 20.90 9.27 -2.72
C ALA A 837 20.44 8.30 -3.84
N SER A 838 19.20 8.41 -4.30
CA SER A 838 18.60 7.52 -5.33
C SER A 838 19.41 7.48 -6.63
N GLU A 839 20.06 8.59 -7.03
CA GLU A 839 20.88 8.69 -8.23
C GLU A 839 22.40 8.50 -7.98
N ALA A 840 22.81 8.12 -6.77
CA ALA A 840 24.24 8.00 -6.40
C ALA A 840 25.03 7.00 -7.27
N HIS A 841 24.39 6.00 -7.84
CA HIS A 841 25.00 5.03 -8.74
C HIS A 841 25.65 5.67 -9.96
N LEU A 842 25.14 6.83 -10.43
CA LEU A 842 25.70 7.57 -11.56
C LEU A 842 27.09 8.18 -11.25
N LEU A 843 27.39 8.36 -9.97
CA LEU A 843 28.64 8.97 -9.48
C LEU A 843 29.43 8.04 -8.54
N ALA A 844 29.17 6.72 -8.61
CA ALA A 844 29.73 5.77 -7.64
C ALA A 844 31.26 5.85 -7.52
N ALA A 845 31.98 6.01 -8.65
CA ALA A 845 33.43 6.15 -8.68
C ALA A 845 33.92 7.48 -8.03
N ASP A 846 33.23 8.58 -8.31
CA ASP A 846 33.58 9.90 -7.78
C ASP A 846 33.27 10.00 -6.28
N ILE A 847 32.16 9.44 -5.84
CA ILE A 847 31.77 9.31 -4.42
C ILE A 847 32.84 8.49 -3.67
N ALA A 848 33.28 7.37 -4.25
CA ALA A 848 34.37 6.55 -3.67
C ALA A 848 35.69 7.32 -3.60
N LYS A 849 36.09 8.01 -4.67
CA LYS A 849 37.29 8.84 -4.73
C LYS A 849 37.26 9.96 -3.69
N ALA A 850 36.13 10.61 -3.52
CA ALA A 850 35.92 11.68 -2.53
C ALA A 850 35.77 11.13 -1.09
N ARG A 851 35.72 9.79 -0.93
CA ARG A 851 35.48 9.11 0.37
C ARG A 851 34.21 9.61 1.07
N VAL A 852 33.14 9.78 0.30
CA VAL A 852 31.81 10.10 0.81
C VAL A 852 31.09 8.79 1.09
N GLY A 853 30.43 8.69 2.26
CA GLY A 853 29.53 7.60 2.59
C GLY A 853 28.16 7.78 1.97
N VAL A 854 27.40 6.69 1.85
CA VAL A 854 26.03 6.76 1.33
C VAL A 854 25.09 5.99 2.24
N ILE A 855 23.99 6.63 2.64
CA ILE A 855 22.86 5.99 3.33
C ILE A 855 21.68 6.00 2.36
N LEU A 856 21.33 4.83 1.82
CA LEU A 856 20.23 4.71 0.87
C LEU A 856 18.88 4.69 1.61
N SER A 857 18.01 5.61 1.27
CA SER A 857 16.68 5.75 1.86
C SER A 857 15.71 6.38 0.86
N PRO A 858 14.68 5.64 0.35
CA PRO A 858 14.41 4.23 0.61
C PRO A 858 15.38 3.28 -0.10
N VAL A 859 15.49 2.06 0.42
CA VAL A 859 16.33 0.98 -0.15
C VAL A 859 15.85 0.56 -1.55
N ARG A 860 14.56 0.65 -1.78
CA ARG A 860 13.87 0.34 -3.05
C ARG A 860 13.38 1.65 -3.69
N PRO A 861 14.23 2.35 -4.42
CA PRO A 861 13.92 3.69 -4.91
C PRO A 861 12.76 3.66 -5.92
N PHE A 862 12.03 4.78 -5.95
CA PHE A 862 10.97 5.06 -6.90
C PHE A 862 11.20 6.43 -7.53
N PRO A 863 10.98 6.62 -8.85
CA PRO A 863 11.24 7.89 -9.53
C PRO A 863 10.13 8.91 -9.28
N GLY A 864 9.70 9.08 -8.03
CA GLY A 864 8.57 9.91 -7.65
C GLY A 864 8.84 11.41 -7.76
N ALA A 865 10.06 11.86 -7.50
CA ALA A 865 10.45 13.25 -7.63
C ALA A 865 11.31 13.48 -8.88
N TRP A 866 11.34 14.73 -9.38
CA TRP A 866 12.23 15.09 -10.47
C TRP A 866 13.70 14.82 -10.12
N ASP A 867 14.08 15.01 -8.88
CA ASP A 867 15.44 14.80 -8.39
C ASP A 867 15.81 13.30 -8.21
N SER A 868 14.83 12.40 -8.17
CA SER A 868 15.04 10.96 -8.11
C SER A 868 14.63 10.22 -9.39
N ARG A 869 14.49 10.89 -10.53
CA ARG A 869 13.94 10.27 -11.74
C ARG A 869 14.85 9.23 -12.41
N ARG A 870 16.19 9.33 -12.20
CA ARG A 870 17.18 8.43 -12.83
C ARG A 870 17.57 7.30 -11.87
N ILE A 871 16.58 6.58 -11.35
CA ILE A 871 16.85 5.44 -10.46
C ILE A 871 17.48 4.27 -11.20
N LEU A 872 18.21 3.44 -10.46
CA LEU A 872 18.62 2.11 -10.89
C LEU A 872 17.63 1.09 -10.35
N ALA A 873 16.69 0.68 -11.20
CA ALA A 873 15.52 -0.07 -10.81
C ALA A 873 15.80 -1.48 -10.25
N GLY A 874 16.96 -2.07 -10.61
CA GLY A 874 17.29 -3.45 -10.28
C GLY A 874 16.53 -4.48 -11.12
N PRO A 875 16.88 -5.77 -10.98
CA PRO A 875 16.23 -6.85 -11.72
C PRO A 875 14.69 -6.84 -11.55
N PRO A 876 13.93 -7.16 -12.61
CA PRO A 876 14.35 -7.59 -13.94
C PRO A 876 14.63 -6.46 -14.95
N ILE A 877 14.51 -5.19 -14.56
CA ILE A 877 14.68 -4.04 -15.48
C ILE A 877 16.17 -3.75 -15.74
N THR A 878 16.95 -3.69 -14.67
CA THR A 878 18.40 -3.46 -14.76
C THR A 878 19.16 -4.59 -14.05
N ASN A 879 20.40 -4.86 -14.51
CA ASN A 879 21.22 -5.93 -13.93
C ASN A 879 21.75 -5.60 -12.53
N GLU A 880 21.81 -4.34 -12.15
CA GLU A 880 22.36 -3.89 -10.87
C GLU A 880 21.32 -3.07 -10.10
N THR A 881 21.42 -3.07 -8.78
CA THR A 881 20.75 -2.13 -7.87
C THR A 881 21.72 -1.02 -7.48
N THR A 882 21.19 0.09 -6.93
CA THR A 882 22.04 1.17 -6.40
C THR A 882 23.01 0.64 -5.33
N VAL A 883 22.58 -0.31 -4.49
CA VAL A 883 23.43 -0.96 -3.48
C VAL A 883 24.62 -1.67 -4.15
N THR A 884 24.35 -2.53 -5.13
CA THR A 884 25.42 -3.31 -5.78
C THR A 884 26.37 -2.44 -6.59
N ALA A 885 25.87 -1.42 -7.26
CA ALA A 885 26.67 -0.46 -8.02
C ALA A 885 27.64 0.32 -7.11
N LEU A 886 27.18 0.79 -5.96
CA LEU A 886 28.02 1.50 -4.99
C LEU A 886 29.05 0.59 -4.34
N LEU A 887 28.65 -0.63 -3.93
CA LEU A 887 29.57 -1.61 -3.33
C LEU A 887 30.70 -2.03 -4.28
N LYS A 888 30.42 -2.17 -5.58
CA LYS A 888 31.40 -2.46 -6.61
C LYS A 888 32.53 -1.41 -6.68
N HIS A 889 32.20 -0.16 -6.41
CA HIS A 889 33.15 0.94 -6.31
C HIS A 889 33.71 1.14 -4.90
N LYS A 890 33.46 0.22 -3.95
CA LYS A 890 33.94 0.26 -2.57
C LYS A 890 33.46 1.49 -1.77
N VAL A 891 32.30 2.02 -2.11
CA VAL A 891 31.63 3.04 -1.30
C VAL A 891 31.14 2.39 -0.01
N THR A 892 31.28 3.09 1.12
CA THR A 892 30.65 2.66 2.37
C THR A 892 29.15 2.95 2.27
N VAL A 893 28.35 1.89 2.12
CA VAL A 893 26.90 1.96 1.94
C VAL A 893 26.21 1.46 3.19
N ALA A 894 25.19 2.19 3.66
CA ALA A 894 24.26 1.74 4.68
C ALA A 894 22.83 1.86 4.18
N LEU A 895 21.90 1.11 4.77
CA LEU A 895 20.48 1.19 4.51
C LEU A 895 19.81 2.08 5.54
N GLY A 896 19.08 3.07 5.07
CA GLY A 896 18.27 3.97 5.88
C GLY A 896 16.79 3.68 5.74
N VAL A 897 15.99 4.46 6.45
CA VAL A 897 14.52 4.40 6.48
C VAL A 897 13.95 5.80 6.40
N THR A 898 12.74 5.94 5.87
CA THR A 898 12.07 7.23 5.70
C THR A 898 10.99 7.48 6.76
N ASP A 899 10.30 6.45 7.19
CA ASP A 899 9.16 6.55 8.09
C ASP A 899 9.35 5.72 9.39
N ALA A 900 8.65 6.12 10.47
CA ALA A 900 8.81 5.50 11.79
C ALA A 900 8.36 4.02 11.84
N TRP A 901 7.53 3.58 10.92
CA TRP A 901 7.06 2.19 10.81
C TRP A 901 8.02 1.28 10.04
N GLU A 902 8.97 1.82 9.26
CA GLU A 902 9.88 1.03 8.41
C GLU A 902 10.97 0.26 9.17
N PRO A 903 11.52 0.73 10.29
CA PRO A 903 12.62 0.05 10.99
C PRO A 903 12.37 -1.42 11.30
N VAL A 904 11.12 -1.82 11.49
CA VAL A 904 10.74 -3.23 11.70
C VAL A 904 11.16 -4.15 10.55
N ASN A 905 11.31 -3.60 9.36
CA ASN A 905 11.67 -4.31 8.14
C ASN A 905 13.17 -4.23 7.79
N ALA A 906 14.00 -3.53 8.57
CA ALA A 906 15.42 -3.28 8.24
C ALA A 906 16.21 -4.56 7.89
N ARG A 907 16.00 -5.67 8.62
CA ARG A 907 16.63 -6.96 8.33
C ARG A 907 16.15 -7.57 7.01
N PHE A 908 14.89 -7.37 6.66
CA PHE A 908 14.33 -7.86 5.38
C PHE A 908 14.81 -7.03 4.20
N ASP A 909 15.06 -5.74 4.38
CA ASP A 909 15.66 -4.90 3.34
C ASP A 909 17.11 -5.30 3.03
N ALA A 910 17.89 -5.65 4.04
CA ALA A 910 19.23 -6.21 3.86
C ALA A 910 19.17 -7.61 3.19
N GLY A 911 18.26 -8.47 3.63
CA GLY A 911 18.00 -9.78 3.01
C GLY A 911 17.55 -9.66 1.55
N TRP A 912 16.61 -8.79 1.27
CA TRP A 912 16.11 -8.50 -0.08
C TRP A 912 17.25 -8.02 -0.99
N SER A 913 18.08 -7.08 -0.52
CA SER A 913 19.23 -6.56 -1.27
C SER A 913 20.20 -7.67 -1.68
N SER A 914 20.43 -8.63 -0.80
CA SER A 914 21.27 -9.80 -1.08
C SER A 914 20.63 -10.75 -2.11
N GLN A 915 19.34 -11.07 -1.96
CA GLN A 915 18.65 -11.98 -2.87
C GLN A 915 18.54 -11.41 -4.30
N VAL A 916 18.30 -10.10 -4.41
CA VAL A 916 18.26 -9.43 -5.70
C VAL A 916 19.67 -9.29 -6.32
N ALA A 917 20.71 -9.12 -5.49
CA ALA A 917 22.10 -9.11 -5.98
C ALA A 917 22.49 -10.45 -6.62
N LEU A 918 22.00 -11.58 -6.11
CA LEU A 918 22.25 -12.90 -6.73
C LEU A 918 21.73 -12.97 -8.18
N GLU A 919 20.56 -12.43 -8.44
CA GLU A 919 20.00 -12.38 -9.80
C GLU A 919 20.86 -11.51 -10.74
N SER A 920 21.46 -10.45 -10.21
CA SER A 920 22.37 -9.58 -10.92
C SER A 920 23.74 -10.24 -11.21
N GLY A 921 24.05 -11.41 -10.63
CA GLY A 921 25.39 -12.01 -10.64
C GLY A 921 26.36 -11.31 -9.69
N GLY A 922 25.85 -10.45 -8.81
CA GLY A 922 26.58 -9.86 -7.70
C GLY A 922 26.53 -10.76 -6.46
N TRP A 923 27.30 -10.38 -5.46
CA TRP A 923 27.34 -11.10 -4.20
C TRP A 923 27.33 -10.13 -3.02
N ILE A 924 26.33 -10.26 -2.16
CA ILE A 924 26.27 -9.60 -0.84
C ILE A 924 26.25 -10.73 0.20
N ASP A 925 27.40 -11.02 0.79
CA ASP A 925 27.53 -12.06 1.81
C ASP A 925 26.87 -11.63 3.13
N LYS A 926 26.80 -12.54 4.09
CA LYS A 926 26.18 -12.26 5.38
C LYS A 926 26.92 -11.17 6.16
N GLN A 927 28.25 -11.11 6.07
CA GLN A 927 29.03 -10.05 6.69
C GLN A 927 28.60 -8.68 6.16
N MET A 928 28.45 -8.56 4.84
CA MET A 928 27.99 -7.31 4.21
C MET A 928 26.50 -7.04 4.52
N GLN A 929 25.62 -8.07 4.56
CA GLN A 929 24.23 -7.89 4.97
C GLN A 929 24.13 -7.26 6.36
N TYR A 930 24.88 -7.77 7.34
CA TYR A 930 24.98 -7.14 8.65
C TYR A 930 25.58 -5.74 8.54
N ALA A 931 26.67 -5.56 7.79
CA ALA A 931 27.32 -4.26 7.66
C ALA A 931 26.37 -3.17 7.14
N LEU A 932 25.50 -3.50 6.20
CA LEU A 932 24.51 -2.57 5.64
C LEU A 932 23.53 -1.99 6.68
N VAL A 933 23.23 -2.73 7.75
CA VAL A 933 22.27 -2.33 8.80
C VAL A 933 22.88 -2.27 10.20
N THR A 934 24.20 -2.25 10.30
CA THR A 934 24.99 -2.10 11.55
C THR A 934 26.31 -1.38 11.30
N GLY A 935 27.39 -2.11 11.06
CA GLY A 935 28.77 -1.63 11.05
C GLY A 935 29.06 -0.47 10.09
N ASN A 936 28.38 -0.38 8.95
CA ASN A 936 28.58 0.74 8.05
C ASN A 936 27.93 2.03 8.59
N LEU A 937 26.78 1.95 9.27
CA LEU A 937 26.20 3.09 10.00
C LEU A 937 27.11 3.49 11.18
N GLU A 938 27.60 2.50 11.95
CA GLU A 938 28.53 2.73 13.06
C GLU A 938 29.76 3.51 12.58
N LYS A 939 30.36 3.07 11.47
CA LYS A 939 31.50 3.72 10.83
C LYS A 939 31.20 5.13 10.35
N LEU A 940 30.12 5.32 9.65
CA LEU A 940 29.73 6.62 9.12
C LEU A 940 29.48 7.63 10.25
N LEU A 941 28.84 7.21 11.33
CA LEU A 941 28.51 8.06 12.48
C LEU A 941 29.63 8.14 13.53
N GLY A 942 30.68 7.29 13.44
CA GLY A 942 31.79 7.30 14.40
C GLY A 942 31.47 6.63 15.73
N LEU A 943 30.69 5.57 15.69
CA LEU A 943 30.23 4.79 16.85
C LEU A 943 31.00 3.49 17.07
N GLU A 944 31.95 3.16 16.21
CA GLU A 944 32.66 1.87 16.21
C GLU A 944 33.29 1.54 17.60
N GLY A 945 33.96 2.51 18.19
CA GLY A 945 34.57 2.32 19.53
C GLY A 945 33.55 2.19 20.66
N TRP A 946 32.36 2.74 20.52
CA TRP A 946 31.31 2.67 21.55
C TRP A 946 30.58 1.33 21.52
N LEU A 947 30.41 0.73 20.31
CA LEU A 947 29.67 -0.51 20.10
C LEU A 947 30.51 -1.76 20.04
N SER A 948 31.86 -1.66 19.99
CA SER A 948 32.75 -2.80 19.69
C SER A 948 32.48 -4.02 20.60
N ASP A 949 32.66 -3.89 21.92
CA ASP A 949 32.55 -5.00 22.88
C ASP A 949 31.28 -4.99 23.72
N GLN A 950 30.58 -3.89 23.73
CA GLN A 950 29.44 -3.61 24.62
C GLN A 950 28.12 -3.40 23.87
N GLY A 951 28.15 -3.57 22.56
CA GLY A 951 26.92 -3.42 21.73
C GLY A 951 25.93 -4.57 21.95
N ASP A 952 24.64 -4.25 21.95
CA ASP A 952 23.59 -5.24 22.10
C ASP A 952 23.69 -6.35 21.04
N LEU A 953 23.27 -7.56 21.43
CA LEU A 953 23.18 -8.75 20.58
C LEU A 953 21.71 -9.12 20.40
N VAL A 954 21.34 -9.57 19.22
CA VAL A 954 19.98 -10.05 18.91
C VAL A 954 19.98 -11.56 18.77
N VAL A 955 19.02 -12.20 19.39
CA VAL A 955 18.80 -13.64 19.35
C VAL A 955 17.64 -13.97 18.42
N TYR A 956 17.92 -14.70 17.36
CA TYR A 956 16.97 -15.16 16.35
C TYR A 956 16.64 -16.63 16.53
N GLN A 957 15.36 -17.02 16.44
CA GLN A 957 14.91 -18.40 16.48
C GLN A 957 14.38 -18.82 15.11
N GLY A 958 14.72 -20.05 14.65
CA GLY A 958 14.19 -20.66 13.44
C GLY A 958 14.94 -20.36 12.15
N GLY A 959 16.06 -19.63 12.24
CA GLY A 959 16.90 -19.31 11.08
C GLY A 959 17.84 -18.14 11.32
N GLY A 960 18.60 -17.74 10.29
CA GLY A 960 19.50 -16.57 10.32
C GLY A 960 18.73 -15.25 10.35
N ALA A 961 19.42 -14.17 10.72
CA ALA A 961 18.84 -12.83 10.91
C ALA A 961 18.02 -12.32 9.71
N PHE A 962 18.45 -12.64 8.51
CA PHE A 962 17.87 -12.10 7.27
C PHE A 962 16.87 -13.05 6.60
N ASN A 963 16.54 -14.16 7.25
CA ASN A 963 15.62 -15.18 6.71
C ASN A 963 14.18 -14.95 7.21
N MET A 964 13.22 -15.19 6.36
CA MET A 964 11.80 -15.14 6.75
C MET A 964 11.39 -16.30 7.68
N SER A 965 12.21 -17.35 7.82
CA SER A 965 11.96 -18.43 8.77
C SER A 965 12.22 -18.04 10.24
N SER A 966 12.90 -16.93 10.48
CA SER A 966 13.32 -16.52 11.81
C SER A 966 12.50 -15.40 12.40
N LYS A 967 12.35 -15.39 13.73
CA LYS A 967 11.87 -14.25 14.52
C LYS A 967 12.87 -13.89 15.61
N VAL A 968 12.88 -12.64 15.99
CA VAL A 968 13.63 -12.17 17.17
C VAL A 968 12.90 -12.63 18.42
N ILE A 969 13.62 -13.24 19.36
CA ILE A 969 13.07 -13.70 20.63
C ILE A 969 13.69 -13.02 21.84
N ALA A 970 14.90 -12.47 21.69
CA ALA A 970 15.56 -11.75 22.77
C ALA A 970 16.59 -10.74 22.25
N ILE A 971 16.91 -9.78 23.12
CA ILE A 971 18.06 -8.90 22.98
C ILE A 971 18.92 -9.05 24.24
N ALA A 972 20.19 -9.39 24.05
CA ALA A 972 21.18 -9.44 25.12
C ALA A 972 21.97 -8.13 25.12
N SER A 973 22.04 -7.48 26.27
CA SER A 973 22.77 -6.23 26.45
C SER A 973 23.94 -6.44 27.41
N PRO A 974 25.17 -6.55 26.90
CA PRO A 974 26.38 -6.64 27.73
C PRO A 974 26.52 -5.44 28.67
N ARG A 975 26.22 -4.25 28.17
CA ARG A 975 26.35 -2.98 28.91
C ARG A 975 25.41 -2.89 30.11
N HIS A 976 24.24 -3.50 30.02
CA HIS A 976 23.24 -3.50 31.10
C HIS A 976 23.22 -4.80 31.91
N GLY A 977 24.02 -5.78 31.49
CA GLY A 977 24.13 -7.07 32.22
C GLY A 977 22.80 -7.86 32.16
N VAL A 978 22.07 -7.85 31.03
CA VAL A 978 20.74 -8.46 30.97
C VAL A 978 20.42 -9.05 29.59
N VAL A 979 19.60 -10.10 29.59
CA VAL A 979 18.95 -10.65 28.39
C VAL A 979 17.44 -10.41 28.49
N GLU A 980 16.88 -9.63 27.58
CA GLU A 980 15.47 -9.27 27.51
C GLU A 980 14.77 -10.17 26.51
N PHE A 981 13.75 -10.93 26.96
CA PHE A 981 12.92 -11.83 26.14
C PHE A 981 11.57 -11.18 25.79
N PHE A 982 11.08 -11.39 24.56
CA PHE A 982 9.83 -10.82 24.03
C PHE A 982 8.71 -11.85 23.89
#